data_3a4067decfce63324b0ba3277c9f780c
#
_entry.id   3a4067decfce63324b0ba3277c9f780c
#
_cell.length_a   1.000
_cell.length_b   1.000
_cell.length_c   1.000
_cell.angle_alpha   90.00
_cell.angle_beta   90.00
_cell.angle_gamma   90.00
#
_symmetry.space_group_name_H-M   'P 1'
#
loop_
_entity.id
_entity.type
_entity.pdbx_description
1 polymer ?
#
loop_
_entity_poly.entity_id
_entity_poly.type
_entity_poly.pdbx_seq_one_letter_code
_entity_poly.pdbx_strand_id
1 'polypeptide(L)'
;MLVDVFGSFALVLAFVGAVYAFVGGIAAIRTRHPLLVKSTRQAGIATCGLIFIATFSLEYLFFSDNFASAYVVAHSNRDLSAFYKIAALWSGQEGSLLFWSFLLAVYVFSVLIAYRNKNGELMPYVGVVLAGVQIFFLTLNTFVASPFKALAAPGVNGALDLVTRADGNGLNPLLQYPEMVLHPPNLYSGYTGFTIPFAFALGALLARYPGEKWIHLTRKWTMIAWGFQTAGILLGAHWAYAVLGWGGYWAWDPVENASLLPWLTGTAFLHSVMMQEKRGMMKVWNVWLVFSTFLLCILGTFLTRSGVVSSVHAFASSNIGAWFVGFLGVILLVCSLAYFKNRDYLKSENQLDSIVSRESSFLFNNLVLLVSCVAVLSGTLFPVFSEWFTGNRISVGTPFFNKVNIPLGLLLLFLTGVGPLLAWRKTSVESLKRNFRGPVIATVVTGVASVVLGMREFYSVVCLMLCAFVAATITLEFYRGAKVIRARSGASFFASAVDLTMRNTRRYGGYIVHMGMVLIFIGLAGAAFNRDIQKEMRTGSSLQIGPYTLLLQGFDSKPEKNYTSERMIVEVTRGDKPFMMLYPERRQFPANQQSGTMVAIYSTLKEDLYVVYAGQSPETQLPVIHAYLNPLVKCIWFGGVIVVLGTLVALLPNRRAVLVFSEVQQPTSAKTLAGTLTPATSLRERNE
;
A
#
# COMPACT_ATOMS: atom_id res chain seq x y z
N MET A 1 -23.01 -12.76 24.77
CA MET A 1 -24.15 -13.36 24.04
C MET A 1 -24.99 -12.32 23.30
N LEU A 2 -25.58 -11.32 23.94
CA LEU A 2 -26.47 -10.36 23.23
C LEU A 2 -25.74 -9.59 22.12
N VAL A 3 -24.50 -9.16 22.34
CA VAL A 3 -23.69 -8.40 21.37
C VAL A 3 -23.21 -9.27 20.21
N ASP A 4 -22.86 -10.54 20.46
CA ASP A 4 -22.50 -11.51 19.39
C ASP A 4 -23.68 -11.73 18.44
N VAL A 5 -24.89 -11.92 19.01
CA VAL A 5 -26.14 -12.06 18.24
C VAL A 5 -26.42 -10.78 17.42
N PHE A 6 -26.21 -9.61 18.04
CA PHE A 6 -26.43 -8.33 17.38
C PHE A 6 -25.44 -8.09 16.23
N GLY A 7 -24.16 -8.41 16.43
CA GLY A 7 -23.12 -8.35 15.37
C GLY A 7 -23.41 -9.30 14.21
N SER A 8 -23.78 -10.55 14.51
CA SER A 8 -24.20 -11.52 13.50
C SER A 8 -25.40 -11.06 12.71
N PHE A 9 -26.44 -10.55 13.39
CA PHE A 9 -27.64 -10.04 12.77
C PHE A 9 -27.35 -8.85 11.86
N ALA A 10 -26.49 -7.94 12.29
CA ALA A 10 -26.03 -6.82 11.46
C ALA A 10 -25.34 -7.30 10.17
N LEU A 11 -24.52 -8.37 10.21
CA LEU A 11 -23.90 -8.96 9.02
C LEU A 11 -24.92 -9.58 8.07
N VAL A 12 -25.92 -10.31 8.59
CA VAL A 12 -27.01 -10.88 7.77
C VAL A 12 -27.80 -9.77 7.08
N LEU A 13 -28.17 -8.72 7.80
CA LEU A 13 -28.87 -7.58 7.21
C LEU A 13 -28.00 -6.84 6.18
N ALA A 14 -26.70 -6.69 6.45
CA ALA A 14 -25.75 -6.09 5.52
C ALA A 14 -25.68 -6.91 4.22
N PHE A 15 -25.63 -8.24 4.32
CA PHE A 15 -25.65 -9.14 3.16
C PHE A 15 -26.93 -8.95 2.34
N VAL A 16 -28.11 -8.97 2.97
CA VAL A 16 -29.40 -8.73 2.29
C VAL A 16 -29.42 -7.36 1.61
N GLY A 17 -28.93 -6.32 2.31
CA GLY A 17 -28.84 -4.97 1.78
C GLY A 17 -27.91 -4.88 0.54
N ALA A 18 -26.77 -5.57 0.57
CA ALA A 18 -25.85 -5.65 -0.57
C ALA A 18 -26.46 -6.40 -1.76
N VAL A 19 -27.15 -7.52 -1.52
CA VAL A 19 -27.87 -8.27 -2.57
C VAL A 19 -28.97 -7.41 -3.19
N TYR A 20 -29.75 -6.69 -2.37
CA TYR A 20 -30.74 -5.75 -2.88
C TYR A 20 -30.11 -4.62 -3.70
N ALA A 21 -28.99 -4.04 -3.23
CA ALA A 21 -28.28 -2.99 -3.96
C ALA A 21 -27.75 -3.51 -5.31
N PHE A 22 -27.30 -4.76 -5.39
CA PHE A 22 -26.81 -5.40 -6.60
C PHE A 22 -27.94 -5.70 -7.58
N VAL A 23 -28.93 -6.49 -7.18
CA VAL A 23 -30.04 -6.92 -8.05
C VAL A 23 -30.92 -5.74 -8.47
N GLY A 24 -31.30 -4.91 -7.50
CA GLY A 24 -32.04 -3.67 -7.74
C GLY A 24 -31.26 -2.68 -8.60
N GLY A 25 -29.93 -2.63 -8.45
CA GLY A 25 -29.04 -1.83 -9.28
C GLY A 25 -29.04 -2.27 -10.74
N ILE A 26 -28.99 -3.57 -11.01
CA ILE A 26 -29.13 -4.12 -12.37
C ILE A 26 -30.51 -3.77 -12.96
N ALA A 27 -31.57 -3.91 -12.16
CA ALA A 27 -32.92 -3.51 -12.57
C ALA A 27 -33.01 -2.00 -12.85
N ALA A 28 -32.39 -1.17 -12.00
CA ALA A 28 -32.34 0.28 -12.17
C ALA A 28 -31.62 0.70 -13.47
N ILE A 29 -30.53 0.02 -13.83
CA ILE A 29 -29.81 0.22 -15.10
C ILE A 29 -30.70 -0.10 -16.29
N ARG A 30 -31.45 -1.22 -16.24
CA ARG A 30 -32.34 -1.68 -17.35
C ARG A 30 -33.56 -0.79 -17.50
N THR A 31 -34.21 -0.43 -16.39
CA THR A 31 -35.47 0.34 -16.39
C THR A 31 -35.27 1.83 -16.43
N ARG A 32 -34.05 2.32 -16.08
CA ARG A 32 -33.71 3.74 -15.90
C ARG A 32 -34.65 4.47 -14.92
N HIS A 33 -35.25 3.75 -13.98
CA HIS A 33 -36.24 4.30 -13.05
C HIS A 33 -35.52 5.07 -11.90
N PRO A 34 -35.73 6.39 -11.75
CA PRO A 34 -34.94 7.22 -10.85
C PRO A 34 -35.11 6.88 -9.36
N LEU A 35 -36.32 6.46 -8.95
CA LEU A 35 -36.57 6.01 -7.57
C LEU A 35 -35.80 4.73 -7.24
N LEU A 36 -35.68 3.81 -8.18
CA LEU A 36 -34.92 2.59 -7.99
C LEU A 36 -33.43 2.86 -7.87
N VAL A 37 -32.88 3.77 -8.69
CA VAL A 37 -31.49 4.25 -8.55
C VAL A 37 -31.24 4.86 -7.17
N LYS A 38 -32.19 5.66 -6.67
CA LYS A 38 -32.09 6.27 -5.32
C LYS A 38 -32.16 5.20 -4.23
N SER A 39 -33.12 4.25 -4.34
CA SER A 39 -33.32 3.17 -3.37
C SER A 39 -32.10 2.27 -3.24
N THR A 40 -31.55 1.80 -4.37
CA THR A 40 -30.34 0.93 -4.38
C THR A 40 -29.10 1.64 -3.80
N ARG A 41 -28.95 2.95 -4.06
CA ARG A 41 -27.90 3.74 -3.43
C ARG A 41 -28.09 3.85 -1.91
N GLN A 42 -29.33 4.08 -1.44
CA GLN A 42 -29.62 4.13 -0.01
C GLN A 42 -29.39 2.77 0.67
N ALA A 43 -29.75 1.66 0.00
CA ALA A 43 -29.43 0.33 0.48
C ALA A 43 -27.92 0.10 0.60
N GLY A 44 -27.11 0.52 -0.38
CA GLY A 44 -25.65 0.46 -0.30
C GLY A 44 -25.10 1.27 0.88
N ILE A 45 -25.66 2.46 1.16
CA ILE A 45 -25.28 3.27 2.34
C ILE A 45 -25.66 2.57 3.65
N ALA A 46 -26.87 2.00 3.71
CA ALA A 46 -27.33 1.23 4.87
C ALA A 46 -26.48 -0.01 5.12
N THR A 47 -26.09 -0.73 4.06
CA THR A 47 -25.15 -1.86 4.11
C THR A 47 -23.84 -1.42 4.79
N CYS A 48 -23.27 -0.27 4.39
CA CYS A 48 -22.05 0.25 5.04
C CYS A 48 -22.26 0.53 6.52
N GLY A 49 -23.39 1.12 6.91
CA GLY A 49 -23.74 1.38 8.31
C GLY A 49 -23.84 0.08 9.13
N LEU A 50 -24.44 -0.97 8.57
CA LEU A 50 -24.56 -2.28 9.22
C LEU A 50 -23.20 -2.96 9.39
N ILE A 51 -22.29 -2.84 8.41
CA ILE A 51 -20.91 -3.34 8.54
C ILE A 51 -20.16 -2.59 9.64
N PHE A 52 -20.34 -1.26 9.76
CA PHE A 52 -19.76 -0.48 10.86
C PHE A 52 -20.28 -0.98 12.22
N ILE A 53 -21.59 -1.20 12.35
CA ILE A 53 -22.19 -1.74 13.56
C ILE A 53 -21.57 -3.10 13.91
N ALA A 54 -21.45 -4.03 12.96
CA ALA A 54 -20.86 -5.33 13.19
C ALA A 54 -19.38 -5.22 13.64
N THR A 55 -18.61 -4.34 13.01
CA THR A 55 -17.19 -4.14 13.37
C THR A 55 -17.05 -3.57 14.78
N PHE A 56 -17.80 -2.55 15.11
CA PHE A 56 -17.79 -1.97 16.47
C PHE A 56 -18.36 -2.92 17.54
N SER A 57 -19.27 -3.82 17.16
CA SER A 57 -19.71 -4.89 18.07
C SER A 57 -18.59 -5.84 18.43
N LEU A 58 -17.75 -6.24 17.47
CA LEU A 58 -16.59 -7.11 17.73
C LEU A 58 -15.53 -6.38 18.58
N GLU A 59 -15.27 -5.10 18.31
CA GLU A 59 -14.40 -4.28 19.16
C GLU A 59 -14.90 -4.18 20.60
N TYR A 60 -16.21 -3.98 20.79
CA TYR A 60 -16.80 -3.96 22.11
C TYR A 60 -16.60 -5.29 22.87
N LEU A 61 -16.67 -6.44 22.17
CA LEU A 61 -16.41 -7.75 22.79
C LEU A 61 -14.97 -7.87 23.27
N PHE A 62 -13.98 -7.30 22.56
CA PHE A 62 -12.60 -7.24 23.01
C PHE A 62 -12.41 -6.34 24.23
N PHE A 63 -12.98 -5.14 24.22
CA PHE A 63 -12.85 -4.20 25.33
C PHE A 63 -13.61 -4.63 26.60
N SER A 64 -14.68 -5.40 26.43
CA SER A 64 -15.45 -5.97 27.55
C SER A 64 -14.92 -7.31 28.07
N ASP A 65 -13.80 -7.80 27.53
CA ASP A 65 -13.21 -9.12 27.87
C ASP A 65 -14.26 -10.25 27.83
N ASN A 66 -15.06 -10.28 26.75
CA ASN A 66 -16.13 -11.25 26.60
C ASN A 66 -15.58 -12.61 26.14
N PHE A 67 -15.08 -13.40 27.08
CA PHE A 67 -14.52 -14.73 26.81
C PHE A 67 -15.58 -15.84 26.62
N ALA A 68 -16.84 -15.47 26.36
CA ALA A 68 -17.84 -16.35 25.75
C ALA A 68 -17.75 -16.34 24.22
N SER A 69 -17.04 -15.36 23.61
CA SER A 69 -16.76 -15.30 22.17
C SER A 69 -15.51 -16.11 21.85
N ALA A 70 -15.61 -17.04 20.89
CA ALA A 70 -14.49 -17.87 20.45
C ALA A 70 -13.34 -17.03 19.89
N TYR A 71 -13.68 -15.97 19.12
CA TYR A 71 -12.68 -15.10 18.51
C TYR A 71 -11.92 -14.28 19.56
N VAL A 72 -12.61 -13.74 20.57
CA VAL A 72 -11.98 -12.96 21.65
C VAL A 72 -11.05 -13.85 22.49
N VAL A 73 -11.50 -15.07 22.83
CA VAL A 73 -10.66 -16.04 23.54
C VAL A 73 -9.37 -16.37 22.80
N ALA A 74 -9.45 -16.53 21.48
CA ALA A 74 -8.30 -16.88 20.67
C ALA A 74 -7.27 -15.77 20.52
N HIS A 75 -7.67 -14.47 20.63
CA HIS A 75 -6.85 -13.33 20.22
C HIS A 75 -6.67 -12.26 21.30
N SER A 76 -7.17 -12.45 22.52
CA SER A 76 -7.04 -11.47 23.61
C SER A 76 -6.88 -12.16 24.96
N ASN A 77 -6.51 -11.39 25.98
CA ASN A 77 -6.56 -11.74 27.39
C ASN A 77 -6.78 -10.46 28.22
N ARG A 78 -7.03 -10.61 29.53
CA ARG A 78 -7.31 -9.48 30.44
C ARG A 78 -6.13 -8.52 30.56
N ASP A 79 -4.90 -9.04 30.55
CA ASP A 79 -3.68 -8.26 30.71
C ASP A 79 -3.22 -7.56 29.42
N LEU A 80 -3.88 -7.82 28.28
CA LEU A 80 -3.59 -7.19 27.01
C LEU A 80 -3.97 -5.69 27.06
N SER A 81 -3.03 -4.82 26.71
CA SER A 81 -3.31 -3.39 26.71
C SER A 81 -4.40 -3.01 25.71
N ALA A 82 -5.17 -1.94 26.01
CA ALA A 82 -6.22 -1.42 25.13
C ALA A 82 -5.73 -1.15 23.70
N PHE A 83 -4.49 -0.68 23.56
CA PHE A 83 -3.85 -0.43 22.27
C PHE A 83 -3.75 -1.71 21.41
N TYR A 84 -3.42 -2.84 22.02
CA TYR A 84 -3.34 -4.12 21.30
C TYR A 84 -4.71 -4.82 21.20
N LYS A 85 -5.70 -4.49 22.05
CA LYS A 85 -7.07 -4.98 21.86
C LYS A 85 -7.69 -4.45 20.57
N ILE A 86 -7.38 -3.22 20.15
CA ILE A 86 -7.76 -2.69 18.84
C ILE A 86 -7.12 -3.54 17.71
N ALA A 87 -5.84 -3.88 17.85
CA ALA A 87 -5.15 -4.70 16.85
C ALA A 87 -5.64 -6.15 16.79
N ALA A 88 -6.22 -6.66 17.88
CA ALA A 88 -6.79 -8.00 17.95
C ALA A 88 -7.95 -8.20 16.94
N LEU A 89 -8.66 -7.12 16.54
CA LEU A 89 -9.68 -7.16 15.49
C LEU A 89 -9.17 -7.83 14.21
N TRP A 90 -7.98 -7.50 13.74
CA TRP A 90 -7.42 -8.03 12.49
C TRP A 90 -6.34 -9.09 12.67
N SER A 91 -6.13 -9.56 13.90
CA SER A 91 -5.06 -10.53 14.22
C SER A 91 -5.35 -11.96 13.75
N GLY A 92 -6.61 -12.30 13.53
CA GLY A 92 -7.05 -13.61 13.04
C GLY A 92 -7.81 -13.50 11.72
N GLN A 93 -8.19 -14.67 11.18
CA GLN A 93 -8.80 -14.77 9.88
C GLN A 93 -10.17 -14.09 9.81
N GLU A 94 -11.07 -14.41 10.71
CA GLU A 94 -12.45 -13.96 10.73
C GLU A 94 -12.54 -12.44 10.91
N GLY A 95 -11.83 -11.92 11.90
CA GLY A 95 -11.80 -10.49 12.17
C GLY A 95 -11.08 -9.69 11.10
N SER A 96 -10.01 -10.23 10.48
CA SER A 96 -9.32 -9.56 9.38
C SER A 96 -10.21 -9.46 8.11
N LEU A 97 -11.10 -10.43 7.87
CA LEU A 97 -12.09 -10.35 6.79
C LEU A 97 -13.19 -9.34 7.11
N LEU A 98 -13.63 -9.24 8.37
CA LEU A 98 -14.56 -8.20 8.79
C LEU A 98 -13.91 -6.81 8.67
N PHE A 99 -12.65 -6.68 9.06
CA PHE A 99 -11.90 -5.43 8.90
C PHE A 99 -11.72 -5.03 7.44
N TRP A 100 -11.49 -6.02 6.54
CA TRP A 100 -11.51 -5.77 5.09
C TRP A 100 -12.86 -5.22 4.64
N SER A 101 -13.96 -5.84 5.07
CA SER A 101 -15.33 -5.38 4.76
C SER A 101 -15.60 -3.97 5.30
N PHE A 102 -15.09 -3.66 6.50
CA PHE A 102 -15.18 -2.34 7.11
C PHE A 102 -14.47 -1.27 6.26
N LEU A 103 -13.22 -1.50 5.88
CA LEU A 103 -12.48 -0.56 5.03
C LEU A 103 -13.12 -0.40 3.65
N LEU A 104 -13.59 -1.51 3.05
CA LEU A 104 -14.35 -1.45 1.81
C LEU A 104 -15.62 -0.62 1.98
N ALA A 105 -16.35 -0.78 3.10
CA ALA A 105 -17.54 0.00 3.39
C ALA A 105 -17.23 1.48 3.56
N VAL A 106 -16.08 1.86 4.17
CA VAL A 106 -15.62 3.25 4.24
C VAL A 106 -15.43 3.85 2.85
N TYR A 107 -14.77 3.13 1.94
CA TYR A 107 -14.59 3.56 0.55
C TYR A 107 -15.92 3.65 -0.20
N VAL A 108 -16.76 2.63 -0.11
CA VAL A 108 -18.08 2.59 -0.78
C VAL A 108 -18.96 3.73 -0.29
N PHE A 109 -19.07 3.91 1.01
CA PHE A 109 -19.83 5.02 1.63
C PHE A 109 -19.34 6.36 1.09
N SER A 110 -18.02 6.58 1.10
CA SER A 110 -17.40 7.82 0.62
C SER A 110 -17.72 8.10 -0.84
N VAL A 111 -17.66 7.08 -1.70
CA VAL A 111 -18.01 7.19 -3.13
C VAL A 111 -19.51 7.49 -3.32
N LEU A 112 -20.39 6.74 -2.66
CA LEU A 112 -21.84 6.92 -2.79
C LEU A 112 -22.29 8.30 -2.33
N ILE A 113 -21.66 8.88 -1.32
CA ILE A 113 -21.91 10.25 -0.84
C ILE A 113 -21.29 11.30 -1.77
N ALA A 114 -20.01 11.15 -2.16
CA ALA A 114 -19.30 12.14 -2.99
C ALA A 114 -19.96 12.33 -4.37
N TYR A 115 -20.53 11.25 -4.92
CA TYR A 115 -21.15 11.26 -6.25
C TYR A 115 -22.68 11.17 -6.23
N ARG A 116 -23.33 11.40 -5.08
CA ARG A 116 -24.80 11.24 -4.93
C ARG A 116 -25.65 11.99 -5.95
N ASN A 117 -25.17 13.16 -6.41
CA ASN A 117 -25.87 14.02 -7.36
C ASN A 117 -25.05 14.29 -8.62
N LYS A 118 -24.03 13.45 -8.90
CA LYS A 118 -23.10 13.62 -10.03
C LYS A 118 -23.00 12.31 -10.81
N ASN A 119 -22.70 12.43 -12.11
CA ASN A 119 -22.40 11.28 -13.01
C ASN A 119 -23.52 10.20 -12.98
N GLY A 120 -24.80 10.63 -13.07
CA GLY A 120 -25.96 9.74 -12.95
C GLY A 120 -26.00 8.58 -13.95
N GLU A 121 -25.35 8.70 -15.10
CA GLU A 121 -25.23 7.65 -16.11
C GLU A 121 -24.21 6.55 -15.72
N LEU A 122 -23.16 6.92 -14.98
CA LEU A 122 -22.09 6.00 -14.59
C LEU A 122 -22.33 5.35 -13.23
N MET A 123 -22.83 6.13 -12.26
CA MET A 123 -22.90 5.71 -10.86
C MET A 123 -23.77 4.46 -10.59
N PRO A 124 -24.88 4.17 -11.30
CA PRO A 124 -25.57 2.91 -11.13
C PRO A 124 -24.72 1.68 -11.46
N TYR A 125 -23.89 1.74 -12.53
CA TYR A 125 -22.96 0.65 -12.87
C TYR A 125 -21.86 0.50 -11.82
N VAL A 126 -21.28 1.61 -11.36
CA VAL A 126 -20.28 1.60 -10.27
C VAL A 126 -20.89 1.00 -8.99
N GLY A 127 -22.11 1.38 -8.64
CA GLY A 127 -22.82 0.85 -7.47
C GLY A 127 -23.05 -0.66 -7.53
N VAL A 128 -23.42 -1.18 -8.69
CA VAL A 128 -23.58 -2.64 -8.92
C VAL A 128 -22.26 -3.38 -8.72
N VAL A 129 -21.14 -2.87 -9.30
CA VAL A 129 -19.84 -3.51 -9.13
C VAL A 129 -19.40 -3.50 -7.67
N LEU A 130 -19.54 -2.37 -6.98
CA LEU A 130 -19.19 -2.25 -5.56
C LEU A 130 -20.04 -3.18 -4.69
N ALA A 131 -21.35 -3.26 -4.92
CA ALA A 131 -22.25 -4.17 -4.23
C ALA A 131 -21.87 -5.65 -4.48
N GLY A 132 -21.48 -6.01 -5.70
CA GLY A 132 -21.01 -7.35 -6.04
C GLY A 132 -19.75 -7.75 -5.26
N VAL A 133 -18.78 -6.84 -5.10
CA VAL A 133 -17.59 -7.08 -4.26
C VAL A 133 -17.98 -7.18 -2.78
N GLN A 134 -18.88 -6.33 -2.28
CA GLN A 134 -19.38 -6.42 -0.89
C GLN A 134 -20.10 -7.74 -0.61
N ILE A 135 -20.92 -8.25 -1.56
CA ILE A 135 -21.60 -9.55 -1.41
C ILE A 135 -20.57 -10.65 -1.16
N PHE A 136 -19.48 -10.70 -1.91
CA PHE A 136 -18.45 -11.73 -1.72
C PHE A 136 -17.89 -11.71 -0.29
N PHE A 137 -17.42 -10.57 0.19
CA PHE A 137 -16.85 -10.48 1.53
C PHE A 137 -17.89 -10.69 2.64
N LEU A 138 -19.12 -10.21 2.46
CA LEU A 138 -20.22 -10.46 3.39
C LEU A 138 -20.63 -11.93 3.41
N THR A 139 -20.58 -12.64 2.27
CA THR A 139 -20.77 -14.11 2.26
C THR A 139 -19.74 -14.80 3.15
N LEU A 140 -18.47 -14.41 3.03
CA LEU A 140 -17.41 -14.97 3.88
C LEU A 140 -17.65 -14.65 5.36
N ASN A 141 -17.92 -13.39 5.69
CA ASN A 141 -18.11 -12.94 7.08
C ASN A 141 -19.36 -13.49 7.76
N THR A 142 -20.41 -13.80 6.98
CA THR A 142 -21.68 -14.24 7.54
C THR A 142 -21.78 -15.77 7.62
N PHE A 143 -21.37 -16.47 6.56
CA PHE A 143 -21.66 -17.90 6.40
C PHE A 143 -20.43 -18.81 6.49
N VAL A 144 -19.24 -18.32 6.19
CA VAL A 144 -18.04 -19.16 6.10
C VAL A 144 -17.12 -18.94 7.31
N ALA A 145 -16.76 -17.69 7.59
CA ALA A 145 -15.78 -17.30 8.60
C ALA A 145 -16.31 -16.13 9.46
N SER A 146 -17.38 -16.42 10.24
CA SER A 146 -17.98 -15.40 11.12
C SER A 146 -17.16 -15.22 12.39
N PRO A 147 -16.83 -13.96 12.77
CA PRO A 147 -16.12 -13.67 14.02
C PRO A 147 -17.05 -13.71 15.26
N PHE A 148 -18.35 -13.87 15.08
CA PHE A 148 -19.35 -13.86 16.16
C PHE A 148 -19.77 -15.28 16.61
N LYS A 149 -18.86 -16.26 16.50
CA LYS A 149 -19.11 -17.61 17.00
C LYS A 149 -18.96 -17.64 18.52
N ALA A 150 -19.96 -18.18 19.20
CA ALA A 150 -19.86 -18.46 20.62
C ALA A 150 -18.81 -19.58 20.89
N LEU A 151 -18.15 -19.48 22.03
CA LEU A 151 -17.23 -20.53 22.47
C LEU A 151 -18.03 -21.76 22.88
N ALA A 152 -17.70 -22.90 22.30
CA ALA A 152 -18.32 -24.17 22.60
C ALA A 152 -17.27 -25.23 22.96
N ALA A 153 -17.59 -26.11 23.88
CA ALA A 153 -16.77 -27.26 24.27
C ALA A 153 -17.59 -28.55 24.20
N PRO A 154 -16.95 -29.75 24.00
CA PRO A 154 -17.65 -31.00 24.03
C PRO A 154 -18.32 -31.20 25.41
N GLY A 155 -19.62 -31.36 25.44
CA GLY A 155 -20.39 -31.69 26.63
C GLY A 155 -20.41 -33.18 26.92
N VAL A 156 -20.95 -33.55 28.09
CA VAL A 156 -20.96 -34.93 28.60
C VAL A 156 -21.68 -35.92 27.65
N ASN A 157 -22.65 -35.41 26.87
CA ASN A 157 -23.46 -36.21 25.94
C ASN A 157 -22.96 -36.13 24.49
N GLY A 158 -21.74 -35.61 24.24
CA GLY A 158 -21.21 -35.40 22.88
C GLY A 158 -21.81 -34.22 22.13
N ALA A 159 -22.78 -33.49 22.73
CA ALA A 159 -23.27 -32.21 22.23
C ALA A 159 -22.28 -31.08 22.56
N LEU A 160 -22.32 -30.01 21.79
CA LEU A 160 -21.50 -28.81 22.07
C LEU A 160 -22.22 -27.90 23.06
N ASP A 161 -21.64 -27.79 24.28
CA ASP A 161 -22.12 -26.85 25.28
C ASP A 161 -21.46 -25.50 25.16
N LEU A 162 -22.25 -24.42 25.30
CA LEU A 162 -21.71 -23.07 25.33
C LEU A 162 -20.96 -22.82 26.63
N VAL A 163 -19.71 -22.41 26.50
CA VAL A 163 -18.83 -22.20 27.67
C VAL A 163 -18.29 -20.77 27.68
N THR A 164 -17.92 -20.31 28.88
CA THR A 164 -17.20 -19.05 29.07
C THR A 164 -15.90 -19.34 29.77
N ARG A 165 -14.79 -18.88 29.28
CA ARG A 165 -13.49 -18.98 29.96
C ARG A 165 -13.28 -17.84 30.94
N ALA A 166 -12.44 -18.08 31.96
CA ALA A 166 -12.03 -17.01 32.89
C ALA A 166 -11.11 -15.99 32.21
N ASP A 167 -10.30 -16.44 31.25
CA ASP A 167 -9.38 -15.59 30.48
C ASP A 167 -9.17 -16.17 29.06
N GLY A 168 -8.56 -15.37 28.18
CA GLY A 168 -8.24 -15.76 26.82
C GLY A 168 -6.78 -16.22 26.64
N ASN A 169 -6.47 -16.69 25.42
CA ASN A 169 -5.16 -17.23 25.04
C ASN A 169 -4.10 -16.14 24.76
N GLY A 170 -4.49 -14.86 24.77
CA GLY A 170 -3.63 -13.74 24.43
C GLY A 170 -3.40 -13.53 22.93
N LEU A 171 -2.85 -12.38 22.60
CA LEU A 171 -2.47 -12.01 21.23
C LEU A 171 -1.11 -12.64 20.88
N ASN A 172 -0.93 -13.09 19.63
CA ASN A 172 0.35 -13.58 19.14
C ASN A 172 1.48 -12.55 19.42
N PRO A 173 2.62 -12.98 20.02
CA PRO A 173 3.73 -12.09 20.36
C PRO A 173 4.26 -11.23 19.21
N LEU A 174 4.32 -11.76 17.99
CA LEU A 174 4.78 -11.04 16.81
C LEU A 174 3.88 -9.85 16.46
N LEU A 175 2.61 -9.89 16.90
CA LEU A 175 1.63 -8.82 16.68
C LEU A 175 1.64 -7.77 17.79
N GLN A 176 2.36 -8.02 18.89
CA GLN A 176 2.45 -7.09 20.03
C GLN A 176 3.61 -6.09 19.86
N TYR A 177 3.57 -5.38 18.75
CA TYR A 177 4.52 -4.32 18.40
C TYR A 177 3.77 -3.11 17.78
N PRO A 178 4.21 -1.86 18.04
CA PRO A 178 3.45 -0.68 17.59
C PRO A 178 3.16 -0.63 16.09
N GLU A 179 4.10 -1.06 15.25
CA GLU A 179 3.92 -1.08 13.80
C GLU A 179 2.80 -2.04 13.35
N MET A 180 2.53 -3.10 14.12
CA MET A 180 1.42 -4.03 13.82
C MET A 180 0.03 -3.45 14.08
N VAL A 181 -0.05 -2.33 14.80
CA VAL A 181 -1.29 -1.57 14.89
C VAL A 181 -1.50 -0.68 13.65
N LEU A 182 -0.41 -0.26 13.00
CA LEU A 182 -0.44 0.67 11.86
C LEU A 182 -0.30 -0.03 10.50
N HIS A 183 0.53 -1.07 10.39
CA HIS A 183 0.84 -1.75 9.12
C HIS A 183 -0.39 -2.38 8.46
N PRO A 184 -1.17 -3.29 9.11
CA PRO A 184 -2.30 -3.93 8.45
C PRO A 184 -3.40 -2.95 8.03
N PRO A 185 -3.81 -1.94 8.83
CA PRO A 185 -4.78 -0.94 8.39
C PRO A 185 -4.35 -0.19 7.13
N ASN A 186 -3.07 0.20 7.02
CA ASN A 186 -2.56 0.85 5.83
C ASN A 186 -2.56 -0.09 4.62
N LEU A 187 -2.03 -1.31 4.76
CA LEU A 187 -1.96 -2.27 3.67
C LEU A 187 -3.37 -2.67 3.17
N TYR A 188 -4.29 -2.96 4.10
CA TYR A 188 -5.68 -3.29 3.73
C TYR A 188 -6.43 -2.10 3.13
N SER A 189 -6.17 -0.87 3.59
CA SER A 189 -6.70 0.34 2.93
C SER A 189 -6.21 0.48 1.50
N GLY A 190 -4.95 0.14 1.22
CA GLY A 190 -4.43 0.08 -0.14
C GLY A 190 -5.17 -0.95 -1.00
N TYR A 191 -5.25 -2.19 -0.52
CA TYR A 191 -5.93 -3.30 -1.22
C TYR A 191 -7.41 -3.01 -1.49
N THR A 192 -8.17 -2.65 -0.46
CA THR A 192 -9.60 -2.33 -0.59
C THR A 192 -9.83 -1.08 -1.41
N GLY A 193 -8.93 -0.11 -1.32
CA GLY A 193 -9.00 1.14 -2.08
C GLY A 193 -8.93 0.94 -3.59
N PHE A 194 -8.18 -0.05 -4.07
CA PHE A 194 -8.13 -0.38 -5.51
C PHE A 194 -9.43 -0.93 -6.07
N THR A 195 -10.38 -1.34 -5.22
CA THR A 195 -11.75 -1.66 -5.65
C THR A 195 -12.44 -0.47 -6.31
N ILE A 196 -12.12 0.76 -5.89
CA ILE A 196 -12.78 1.96 -6.44
C ILE A 196 -12.40 2.22 -7.90
N PRO A 197 -11.10 2.38 -8.27
CA PRO A 197 -10.74 2.51 -9.67
C PRO A 197 -11.19 1.32 -10.53
N PHE A 198 -11.17 0.10 -9.98
CA PHE A 198 -11.72 -1.09 -10.64
C PHE A 198 -13.21 -0.93 -10.96
N ALA A 199 -14.04 -0.55 -9.97
CA ALA A 199 -15.47 -0.38 -10.14
C ALA A 199 -15.82 0.73 -11.15
N PHE A 200 -15.07 1.84 -11.15
CA PHE A 200 -15.25 2.89 -12.13
C PHE A 200 -14.81 2.46 -13.54
N ALA A 201 -13.70 1.74 -13.68
CA ALA A 201 -13.23 1.25 -14.98
C ALA A 201 -14.20 0.25 -15.60
N LEU A 202 -14.63 -0.76 -14.81
CA LEU A 202 -15.60 -1.75 -15.25
C LEU A 202 -16.98 -1.10 -15.52
N GLY A 203 -17.42 -0.21 -14.62
CA GLY A 203 -18.67 0.54 -14.80
C GLY A 203 -18.65 1.43 -16.04
N ALA A 204 -17.55 2.13 -16.31
CA ALA A 204 -17.38 2.97 -17.50
C ALA A 204 -17.39 2.12 -18.79
N LEU A 205 -16.76 0.96 -18.77
CA LEU A 205 -16.75 0.03 -19.89
C LEU A 205 -18.14 -0.53 -20.18
N LEU A 206 -18.88 -0.94 -19.15
CA LEU A 206 -20.26 -1.46 -19.27
C LEU A 206 -21.27 -0.38 -19.70
N ALA A 207 -21.10 0.85 -19.21
CA ALA A 207 -21.94 1.99 -19.55
C ALA A 207 -21.57 2.63 -20.90
N ARG A 208 -20.44 2.25 -21.51
CA ARG A 208 -19.81 2.98 -22.63
C ARG A 208 -19.70 4.47 -22.33
N TYR A 209 -19.28 4.81 -21.10
CA TYR A 209 -19.24 6.18 -20.61
C TYR A 209 -18.25 7.02 -21.41
N PRO A 210 -18.67 8.18 -21.96
CA PRO A 210 -17.91 8.87 -23.00
C PRO A 210 -16.56 9.39 -22.53
N GLY A 211 -15.54 9.14 -23.35
CA GLY A 211 -14.20 9.71 -23.23
C GLY A 211 -13.42 9.23 -22.00
N GLU A 212 -12.59 10.14 -21.52
CA GLU A 212 -11.63 9.87 -20.44
C GLU A 212 -12.10 10.38 -19.07
N LYS A 213 -13.38 10.77 -18.98
CA LYS A 213 -13.96 11.34 -17.76
C LYS A 213 -13.84 10.42 -16.54
N TRP A 214 -13.99 9.10 -16.74
CA TRP A 214 -13.86 8.14 -15.65
C TRP A 214 -12.46 8.14 -15.02
N ILE A 215 -11.41 8.39 -15.80
CA ILE A 215 -10.03 8.51 -15.31
C ILE A 215 -9.88 9.70 -14.36
N HIS A 216 -10.46 10.84 -14.73
CA HIS A 216 -10.44 12.02 -13.85
C HIS A 216 -11.16 11.77 -12.52
N LEU A 217 -12.27 10.99 -12.55
CA LEU A 217 -13.02 10.62 -11.36
C LEU A 217 -12.24 9.68 -10.44
N THR A 218 -11.50 8.72 -11.03
CA THR A 218 -10.78 7.68 -10.27
C THR A 218 -9.40 8.11 -9.81
N ARG A 219 -8.79 9.12 -10.42
CA ARG A 219 -7.39 9.50 -10.17
C ARG A 219 -7.05 9.69 -8.69
N LYS A 220 -7.88 10.43 -7.94
CA LYS A 220 -7.65 10.66 -6.52
C LYS A 220 -7.77 9.36 -5.72
N TRP A 221 -8.76 8.53 -6.02
CA TRP A 221 -8.96 7.24 -5.38
C TRP A 221 -7.78 6.29 -5.62
N THR A 222 -7.28 6.24 -6.86
CA THR A 222 -6.09 5.45 -7.19
C THR A 222 -4.86 5.92 -6.41
N MET A 223 -4.64 7.24 -6.32
CA MET A 223 -3.51 7.81 -5.57
C MET A 223 -3.64 7.56 -4.06
N ILE A 224 -4.86 7.62 -3.51
CA ILE A 224 -5.13 7.29 -2.11
C ILE A 224 -4.82 5.81 -1.85
N ALA A 225 -5.36 4.91 -2.67
CA ALA A 225 -5.10 3.47 -2.55
C ALA A 225 -3.61 3.14 -2.67
N TRP A 226 -2.93 3.71 -3.67
CA TRP A 226 -1.50 3.54 -3.88
C TRP A 226 -0.66 4.10 -2.72
N GLY A 227 -1.05 5.26 -2.18
CA GLY A 227 -0.38 5.87 -1.03
C GLY A 227 -0.47 5.00 0.23
N PHE A 228 -1.67 4.48 0.54
CA PHE A 228 -1.87 3.54 1.64
C PHE A 228 -1.13 2.22 1.42
N GLN A 229 -1.14 1.68 0.20
CA GLN A 229 -0.38 0.48 -0.15
C GLN A 229 1.12 0.69 0.08
N THR A 230 1.66 1.82 -0.38
CA THR A 230 3.07 2.18 -0.19
C THR A 230 3.42 2.32 1.29
N ALA A 231 2.60 3.03 2.06
CA ALA A 231 2.79 3.18 3.51
C ALA A 231 2.70 1.81 4.22
N GLY A 232 1.76 0.96 3.80
CA GLY A 232 1.60 -0.40 4.32
C GLY A 232 2.84 -1.25 4.07
N ILE A 233 3.36 -1.30 2.84
CA ILE A 233 4.59 -2.05 2.52
C ILE A 233 5.79 -1.56 3.35
N LEU A 234 5.98 -0.25 3.46
CA LEU A 234 7.11 0.33 4.21
C LEU A 234 7.00 0.08 5.72
N LEU A 235 5.80 0.18 6.29
CA LEU A 235 5.57 -0.15 7.71
C LEU A 235 5.77 -1.64 7.98
N GLY A 236 5.39 -2.53 7.04
CA GLY A 236 5.66 -3.95 7.12
C GLY A 236 7.15 -4.29 7.05
N ALA A 237 7.88 -3.62 6.17
CA ALA A 237 9.33 -3.75 6.08
C ALA A 237 10.02 -3.27 7.37
N HIS A 238 9.56 -2.18 7.98
CA HIS A 238 10.09 -1.69 9.26
C HIS A 238 9.76 -2.65 10.42
N TRP A 239 8.53 -3.18 10.46
CA TRP A 239 8.13 -4.18 11.43
C TRP A 239 8.99 -5.45 11.31
N ALA A 240 9.21 -5.98 10.10
CA ALA A 240 10.07 -7.14 9.87
C ALA A 240 11.50 -6.88 10.38
N TYR A 241 12.03 -5.68 10.12
CA TYR A 241 13.34 -5.25 10.61
C TYR A 241 13.41 -5.16 12.14
N ALA A 242 12.34 -4.70 12.80
CA ALA A 242 12.33 -4.47 14.24
C ALA A 242 12.01 -5.73 15.07
N VAL A 243 11.33 -6.74 14.51
CA VAL A 243 10.73 -7.84 15.29
C VAL A 243 11.30 -9.21 14.94
N LEU A 244 11.61 -9.48 13.65
CA LEU A 244 11.98 -10.85 13.24
C LEU A 244 13.40 -11.26 13.61
N GLY A 245 14.28 -10.33 13.97
CA GLY A 245 15.62 -10.63 14.49
C GLY A 245 16.64 -11.16 13.46
N TRP A 246 16.34 -11.07 12.17
CA TRP A 246 17.20 -11.57 11.09
C TRP A 246 18.05 -10.46 10.40
N GLY A 247 18.00 -9.24 10.93
CA GLY A 247 18.82 -8.12 10.47
C GLY A 247 18.43 -7.50 9.14
N GLY A 248 17.35 -7.99 8.51
CA GLY A 248 16.86 -7.53 7.22
C GLY A 248 15.45 -6.93 7.30
N TYR A 249 15.04 -6.29 6.22
CA TYR A 249 13.73 -5.59 6.09
C TYR A 249 12.86 -6.13 4.96
N TRP A 250 13.36 -7.06 4.13
CA TRP A 250 12.66 -7.69 3.02
C TRP A 250 13.26 -9.05 2.69
N ALA A 251 12.45 -10.11 2.85
CA ALA A 251 12.89 -11.50 2.68
C ALA A 251 12.47 -12.14 1.35
N TRP A 252 11.68 -11.44 0.52
CA TRP A 252 10.96 -12.05 -0.60
C TRP A 252 9.99 -13.15 -0.14
N ASP A 253 9.44 -13.01 1.07
CA ASP A 253 8.37 -13.88 1.57
C ASP A 253 7.17 -13.83 0.62
N PRO A 254 6.43 -14.94 0.39
CA PRO A 254 5.28 -14.96 -0.51
C PRO A 254 4.21 -13.91 -0.21
N VAL A 255 4.01 -13.53 1.07
CA VAL A 255 3.05 -12.48 1.44
C VAL A 255 3.59 -11.08 1.20
N GLU A 256 4.88 -10.86 1.44
CA GLU A 256 5.56 -9.62 1.02
C GLU A 256 5.44 -9.43 -0.50
N ASN A 257 5.77 -10.48 -1.26
CA ASN A 257 5.65 -10.51 -2.71
C ASN A 257 4.22 -10.21 -3.16
N ALA A 258 3.22 -10.84 -2.54
CA ALA A 258 1.81 -10.61 -2.82
C ALA A 258 1.41 -9.14 -2.63
N SER A 259 2.03 -8.43 -1.67
CA SER A 259 1.78 -7.01 -1.45
C SER A 259 2.40 -6.12 -2.54
N LEU A 260 3.54 -6.54 -3.09
CA LEU A 260 4.27 -5.81 -4.13
C LEU A 260 3.57 -5.89 -5.50
N LEU A 261 2.92 -7.00 -5.84
CA LEU A 261 2.28 -7.22 -7.15
C LEU A 261 1.26 -6.13 -7.52
N PRO A 262 0.22 -5.82 -6.72
CA PRO A 262 -0.72 -4.75 -7.04
C PRO A 262 -0.09 -3.35 -6.96
N TRP A 263 0.97 -3.16 -6.18
CA TRP A 263 1.74 -1.92 -6.14
C TRP A 263 2.45 -1.66 -7.48
N LEU A 264 3.06 -2.69 -8.10
CA LEU A 264 3.72 -2.59 -9.40
C LEU A 264 2.72 -2.25 -10.51
N THR A 265 1.60 -2.96 -10.59
CA THR A 265 0.58 -2.73 -11.62
C THR A 265 -0.17 -1.41 -11.38
N GLY A 266 -0.44 -1.04 -10.14
CA GLY A 266 -1.00 0.26 -9.77
C GLY A 266 -0.07 1.42 -10.11
N THR A 267 1.25 1.25 -9.92
CA THR A 267 2.27 2.22 -10.35
C THR A 267 2.28 2.37 -11.86
N ALA A 268 2.24 1.26 -12.61
CA ALA A 268 2.14 1.28 -14.06
C ALA A 268 0.87 2.03 -14.53
N PHE A 269 -0.26 1.80 -13.87
CA PHE A 269 -1.50 2.51 -14.15
C PHE A 269 -1.39 4.01 -13.91
N LEU A 270 -0.83 4.45 -12.78
CA LEU A 270 -0.64 5.88 -12.46
C LEU A 270 0.21 6.61 -13.52
N HIS A 271 1.20 5.95 -14.10
CA HIS A 271 2.01 6.52 -15.18
C HIS A 271 1.29 6.50 -16.53
N SER A 272 0.64 5.39 -16.86
CA SER A 272 -0.02 5.17 -18.15
C SER A 272 -1.26 6.06 -18.34
N VAL A 273 -1.97 6.33 -17.26
CA VAL A 273 -3.16 7.19 -17.26
C VAL A 273 -2.86 8.59 -17.77
N MET A 274 -1.65 9.12 -17.56
CA MET A 274 -1.24 10.42 -18.07
C MET A 274 -1.14 10.44 -19.60
N MET A 275 -0.81 9.32 -20.23
CA MET A 275 -0.79 9.21 -21.68
C MET A 275 -2.20 9.22 -22.26
N GLN A 276 -3.12 8.52 -21.61
CA GLN A 276 -4.52 8.52 -22.01
C GLN A 276 -5.13 9.91 -21.86
N GLU A 277 -4.93 10.58 -20.71
CA GLU A 277 -5.44 11.95 -20.46
C GLU A 277 -4.94 12.99 -21.49
N LYS A 278 -3.70 12.85 -21.99
CA LYS A 278 -3.08 13.86 -22.86
C LYS A 278 -3.13 13.52 -24.34
N ARG A 279 -3.20 12.24 -24.67
CA ARG A 279 -3.02 11.74 -26.03
C ARG A 279 -4.11 10.78 -26.49
N GLY A 280 -5.05 10.37 -25.64
CA GLY A 280 -6.06 9.36 -25.97
C GLY A 280 -5.46 7.98 -26.29
N MET A 281 -4.23 7.73 -25.83
CA MET A 281 -3.49 6.47 -26.09
C MET A 281 -3.65 5.49 -24.95
N MET A 282 -3.38 4.20 -25.20
CA MET A 282 -3.28 3.14 -24.19
C MET A 282 -4.59 2.85 -23.42
N LYS A 283 -5.75 3.04 -24.03
CA LYS A 283 -7.07 2.80 -23.41
C LYS A 283 -7.24 1.34 -22.96
N VAL A 284 -6.92 0.37 -23.82
CA VAL A 284 -6.95 -1.07 -23.50
C VAL A 284 -6.00 -1.41 -22.38
N TRP A 285 -4.78 -0.89 -22.46
CA TRP A 285 -3.72 -1.12 -21.48
C TRP A 285 -4.14 -0.66 -20.07
N ASN A 286 -4.70 0.55 -19.97
CA ASN A 286 -5.15 1.12 -18.70
C ASN A 286 -6.29 0.32 -18.06
N VAL A 287 -7.25 -0.14 -18.86
CA VAL A 287 -8.34 -0.97 -18.36
C VAL A 287 -7.79 -2.28 -17.78
N TRP A 288 -6.88 -2.96 -18.51
CA TRP A 288 -6.29 -4.19 -18.02
C TRP A 288 -5.35 -3.99 -16.83
N LEU A 289 -4.62 -2.87 -16.73
CA LEU A 289 -3.82 -2.55 -15.56
C LEU A 289 -4.68 -2.41 -14.31
N VAL A 290 -5.81 -1.72 -14.39
CA VAL A 290 -6.75 -1.58 -13.25
C VAL A 290 -7.36 -2.92 -12.88
N PHE A 291 -7.80 -3.71 -13.87
CA PHE A 291 -8.35 -5.04 -13.63
C PHE A 291 -7.33 -5.96 -12.98
N SER A 292 -6.10 -6.01 -13.50
CA SER A 292 -5.01 -6.80 -12.93
C SER A 292 -4.64 -6.34 -11.52
N THR A 293 -4.61 -5.02 -11.25
CA THR A 293 -4.32 -4.50 -9.92
C THR A 293 -5.35 -5.00 -8.90
N PHE A 294 -6.64 -4.93 -9.23
CA PHE A 294 -7.69 -5.47 -8.35
C PHE A 294 -7.59 -6.99 -8.19
N LEU A 295 -7.43 -7.73 -9.28
CA LEU A 295 -7.28 -9.20 -9.23
C LEU A 295 -6.06 -9.60 -8.38
N LEU A 296 -4.96 -8.87 -8.47
CA LEU A 296 -3.75 -9.12 -7.66
C LEU A 296 -3.96 -8.78 -6.18
N CYS A 297 -4.79 -7.78 -5.83
CA CYS A 297 -5.22 -7.55 -4.44
C CYS A 297 -6.00 -8.74 -3.89
N ILE A 298 -6.92 -9.30 -4.66
CA ILE A 298 -7.69 -10.49 -4.27
C ILE A 298 -6.79 -11.73 -4.20
N LEU A 299 -5.87 -11.90 -5.16
CA LEU A 299 -4.87 -12.97 -5.15
C LEU A 299 -3.96 -12.86 -3.92
N GLY A 300 -3.48 -11.68 -3.57
CA GLY A 300 -2.68 -11.46 -2.35
C GLY A 300 -3.45 -11.86 -1.09
N THR A 301 -4.74 -11.53 -1.03
CA THR A 301 -5.63 -11.93 0.05
C THR A 301 -5.82 -13.45 0.11
N PHE A 302 -5.93 -14.11 -1.05
CA PHE A 302 -5.96 -15.57 -1.16
C PHE A 302 -4.67 -16.21 -0.65
N LEU A 303 -3.50 -15.75 -1.10
CA LEU A 303 -2.21 -16.31 -0.71
C LEU A 303 -1.97 -16.23 0.81
N THR A 304 -2.40 -15.15 1.43
CA THR A 304 -2.26 -14.92 2.88
C THR A 304 -3.11 -15.87 3.73
N ARG A 305 -4.24 -16.38 3.20
CA ARG A 305 -5.26 -17.09 3.98
C ARG A 305 -5.51 -18.53 3.56
N SER A 306 -5.04 -18.93 2.39
CA SER A 306 -5.32 -20.27 1.86
C SER A 306 -4.39 -21.36 2.37
N GLY A 307 -3.25 -21.01 2.99
CA GLY A 307 -2.20 -21.96 3.32
C GLY A 307 -1.49 -22.59 2.12
N VAL A 308 -1.76 -22.12 0.90
CA VAL A 308 -1.13 -22.63 -0.34
C VAL A 308 0.35 -22.31 -0.38
N VAL A 309 0.77 -21.20 0.23
CA VAL A 309 2.18 -20.79 0.33
C VAL A 309 2.61 -20.80 1.81
N SER A 310 3.85 -21.23 2.06
CA SER A 310 4.47 -21.14 3.39
C SER A 310 4.99 -19.73 3.62
N SER A 311 4.53 -19.06 4.69
CA SER A 311 4.93 -17.71 5.04
C SER A 311 4.87 -17.49 6.55
N VAL A 312 5.78 -16.68 7.08
CA VAL A 312 5.75 -16.20 8.47
C VAL A 312 4.55 -15.30 8.77
N HIS A 313 3.89 -14.81 7.73
CA HIS A 313 2.69 -13.96 7.79
C HIS A 313 1.38 -14.76 7.65
N ALA A 314 1.43 -16.07 7.44
CA ALA A 314 0.25 -16.94 7.32
C ALA A 314 -0.17 -17.42 8.71
N PHE A 315 -1.01 -16.65 9.39
CA PHE A 315 -1.47 -16.96 10.75
C PHE A 315 -2.62 -17.99 10.82
N ALA A 316 -3.19 -18.41 9.68
CA ALA A 316 -4.21 -19.43 9.61
C ALA A 316 -4.24 -20.09 8.23
N SER A 317 -4.33 -21.42 8.19
CA SER A 317 -4.72 -22.17 7.00
C SER A 317 -6.19 -22.56 7.11
N SER A 318 -6.97 -22.35 6.04
CA SER A 318 -8.39 -22.65 6.08
C SER A 318 -8.97 -22.94 4.69
N ASN A 319 -10.18 -23.53 4.68
CA ASN A 319 -10.88 -23.90 3.46
C ASN A 319 -11.47 -22.71 2.66
N ILE A 320 -11.21 -21.45 3.04
CA ILE A 320 -11.69 -20.29 2.28
C ILE A 320 -10.97 -20.09 0.95
N GLY A 321 -9.86 -20.77 0.71
CA GLY A 321 -9.11 -20.67 -0.54
C GLY A 321 -9.97 -20.88 -1.78
N ALA A 322 -10.84 -21.91 -1.77
CA ALA A 322 -11.74 -22.20 -2.88
C ALA A 322 -12.71 -21.03 -3.23
N TRP A 323 -13.19 -20.31 -2.22
CA TRP A 323 -14.05 -19.13 -2.40
C TRP A 323 -13.32 -18.00 -3.13
N PHE A 324 -12.05 -17.74 -2.76
CA PHE A 324 -11.23 -16.74 -3.42
C PHE A 324 -10.89 -17.11 -4.86
N VAL A 325 -10.57 -18.40 -5.14
CA VAL A 325 -10.33 -18.88 -6.51
C VAL A 325 -11.58 -18.74 -7.36
N GLY A 326 -12.75 -19.14 -6.84
CA GLY A 326 -14.03 -18.96 -7.51
C GLY A 326 -14.32 -17.48 -7.82
N PHE A 327 -14.08 -16.59 -6.84
CA PHE A 327 -14.29 -15.16 -7.04
C PHE A 327 -13.34 -14.57 -8.07
N LEU A 328 -12.04 -14.92 -8.04
CA LEU A 328 -11.05 -14.52 -9.06
C LEU A 328 -11.51 -14.96 -10.47
N GLY A 329 -11.98 -16.20 -10.60
CA GLY A 329 -12.50 -16.71 -11.87
C GLY A 329 -13.71 -15.92 -12.38
N VAL A 330 -14.67 -15.64 -11.48
CA VAL A 330 -15.87 -14.84 -11.82
C VAL A 330 -15.47 -13.42 -12.26
N ILE A 331 -14.60 -12.74 -11.50
CA ILE A 331 -14.16 -11.38 -11.84
C ILE A 331 -13.41 -11.37 -13.17
N LEU A 332 -12.48 -12.31 -13.39
CA LEU A 332 -11.74 -12.42 -14.65
C LEU A 332 -12.69 -12.64 -15.84
N LEU A 333 -13.68 -13.51 -15.68
CA LEU A 333 -14.70 -13.76 -16.69
C LEU A 333 -15.51 -12.50 -17.00
N VAL A 334 -16.01 -11.80 -15.97
CA VAL A 334 -16.79 -10.56 -16.12
C VAL A 334 -15.96 -9.48 -16.82
N CYS A 335 -14.71 -9.30 -16.42
CA CYS A 335 -13.77 -8.34 -17.03
C CYS A 335 -13.53 -8.68 -18.52
N SER A 336 -13.28 -9.95 -18.83
CA SER A 336 -13.05 -10.43 -20.19
C SER A 336 -14.28 -10.24 -21.06
N LEU A 337 -15.46 -10.63 -20.60
CA LEU A 337 -16.72 -10.44 -21.33
C LEU A 337 -17.02 -8.94 -21.56
N ALA A 338 -16.82 -8.11 -20.56
CA ALA A 338 -16.98 -6.65 -20.68
C ALA A 338 -15.99 -6.06 -21.70
N TYR A 339 -14.73 -6.51 -21.70
CA TYR A 339 -13.73 -6.10 -22.67
C TYR A 339 -14.08 -6.50 -24.09
N PHE A 340 -14.37 -7.79 -24.34
CA PHE A 340 -14.66 -8.28 -25.70
C PHE A 340 -15.93 -7.63 -26.27
N LYS A 341 -16.97 -7.42 -25.45
CA LYS A 341 -18.20 -6.75 -25.87
C LYS A 341 -18.00 -5.27 -26.22
N ASN A 342 -17.01 -4.61 -25.63
CA ASN A 342 -16.82 -3.16 -25.74
C ASN A 342 -15.44 -2.77 -26.31
N ARG A 343 -14.73 -3.69 -26.98
CA ARG A 343 -13.38 -3.46 -27.52
C ARG A 343 -13.31 -2.25 -28.46
N ASP A 344 -14.39 -1.98 -29.21
CA ASP A 344 -14.44 -0.85 -30.15
C ASP A 344 -14.44 0.51 -29.44
N TYR A 345 -15.01 0.58 -28.24
CA TYR A 345 -14.98 1.76 -27.38
C TYR A 345 -13.54 2.09 -26.90
N LEU A 346 -12.66 1.08 -26.83
CA LEU A 346 -11.29 1.22 -26.34
C LEU A 346 -10.25 1.50 -27.44
N LYS A 347 -10.67 1.78 -28.67
CA LYS A 347 -9.74 2.13 -29.75
C LYS A 347 -8.96 3.41 -29.39
N SER A 348 -7.64 3.35 -29.55
CA SER A 348 -6.76 4.51 -29.33
C SER A 348 -6.88 5.50 -30.48
N GLU A 349 -6.89 6.80 -30.16
CA GLU A 349 -7.03 7.88 -31.14
C GLU A 349 -5.70 8.24 -31.79
N ASN A 350 -4.60 8.02 -31.09
CA ASN A 350 -3.26 8.36 -31.54
C ASN A 350 -2.31 7.17 -31.38
N GLN A 351 -1.22 7.20 -32.14
CA GLN A 351 -0.11 6.25 -32.10
C GLN A 351 1.16 6.92 -31.57
N LEU A 352 2.18 6.10 -31.30
CA LEU A 352 3.49 6.56 -30.85
C LEU A 352 4.24 7.23 -32.00
N ASP A 353 4.56 8.52 -31.87
CA ASP A 353 5.22 9.28 -32.93
C ASP A 353 6.75 9.04 -32.99
N SER A 354 7.39 8.77 -31.86
CA SER A 354 8.85 8.57 -31.77
C SER A 354 9.25 7.76 -30.54
N ILE A 355 10.30 6.93 -30.70
CA ILE A 355 10.91 6.19 -29.57
C ILE A 355 11.62 7.16 -28.60
N VAL A 356 12.14 8.28 -29.06
CA VAL A 356 12.79 9.31 -28.23
C VAL A 356 11.76 10.36 -27.83
N SER A 357 10.81 9.94 -26.99
CA SER A 357 9.70 10.76 -26.51
C SER A 357 9.36 10.42 -25.05
N ARG A 358 8.63 11.31 -24.39
CA ARG A 358 8.10 11.06 -23.05
C ARG A 358 7.09 9.92 -23.05
N GLU A 359 6.33 9.77 -24.13
CA GLU A 359 5.35 8.69 -24.31
C GLU A 359 6.03 7.32 -24.30
N SER A 360 7.11 7.17 -25.04
CA SER A 360 7.84 5.88 -25.05
C SER A 360 8.51 5.60 -23.70
N SER A 361 9.00 6.63 -22.98
CA SER A 361 9.54 6.45 -21.64
C SER A 361 8.48 5.89 -20.68
N PHE A 362 7.22 6.34 -20.74
CA PHE A 362 6.14 5.77 -19.96
C PHE A 362 5.79 4.33 -20.39
N LEU A 363 5.82 4.04 -21.68
CA LEU A 363 5.58 2.69 -22.18
C LEU A 363 6.66 1.70 -21.69
N PHE A 364 7.94 2.08 -21.80
CA PHE A 364 9.05 1.24 -21.29
C PHE A 364 8.99 1.07 -19.78
N ASN A 365 8.70 2.14 -19.04
CA ASN A 365 8.50 2.05 -17.58
C ASN A 365 7.40 1.04 -17.21
N ASN A 366 6.27 1.09 -17.91
CA ASN A 366 5.17 0.14 -17.67
C ASN A 366 5.56 -1.29 -18.02
N LEU A 367 6.29 -1.48 -19.12
CA LEU A 367 6.77 -2.81 -19.52
C LEU A 367 7.69 -3.40 -18.44
N VAL A 368 8.65 -2.61 -17.93
CA VAL A 368 9.58 -3.07 -16.89
C VAL A 368 8.84 -3.40 -15.59
N LEU A 369 7.87 -2.57 -15.18
CA LEU A 369 7.03 -2.84 -14.00
C LEU A 369 6.23 -4.14 -14.15
N LEU A 370 5.68 -4.41 -15.35
CA LEU A 370 4.94 -5.66 -15.60
C LEU A 370 5.86 -6.87 -15.67
N VAL A 371 7.03 -6.76 -16.28
CA VAL A 371 8.03 -7.85 -16.31
C VAL A 371 8.44 -8.19 -14.88
N SER A 372 8.71 -7.19 -14.03
CA SER A 372 8.98 -7.39 -12.60
C SER A 372 7.79 -8.07 -11.89
N CYS A 373 6.56 -7.61 -12.15
CA CYS A 373 5.36 -8.20 -11.58
C CYS A 373 5.20 -9.67 -11.96
N VAL A 374 5.38 -10.01 -13.24
CA VAL A 374 5.29 -11.40 -13.73
C VAL A 374 6.41 -12.26 -13.14
N ALA A 375 7.63 -11.75 -13.05
CA ALA A 375 8.76 -12.48 -12.45
C ALA A 375 8.53 -12.78 -10.97
N VAL A 376 8.07 -11.77 -10.20
CA VAL A 376 7.75 -11.94 -8.78
C VAL A 376 6.59 -12.92 -8.60
N LEU A 377 5.52 -12.79 -9.38
CA LEU A 377 4.37 -13.70 -9.35
C LEU A 377 4.78 -15.14 -9.66
N SER A 378 5.56 -15.34 -10.73
CA SER A 378 6.02 -16.66 -11.15
C SER A 378 6.90 -17.33 -10.08
N GLY A 379 7.86 -16.60 -9.50
CA GLY A 379 8.68 -17.11 -8.41
C GLY A 379 7.87 -17.43 -7.15
N THR A 380 6.88 -16.61 -6.81
CA THR A 380 6.02 -16.81 -5.64
C THR A 380 5.10 -18.03 -5.79
N LEU A 381 4.58 -18.28 -6.98
CA LEU A 381 3.71 -19.42 -7.28
C LEU A 381 4.48 -20.67 -7.72
N PHE A 382 5.79 -20.57 -7.95
CA PHE A 382 6.60 -21.69 -8.43
C PHE A 382 6.52 -22.95 -7.55
N PRO A 383 6.53 -22.87 -6.21
CA PRO A 383 6.34 -24.04 -5.35
C PRO A 383 5.03 -24.80 -5.62
N VAL A 384 3.95 -24.07 -5.92
CA VAL A 384 2.63 -24.66 -6.22
C VAL A 384 2.64 -25.37 -7.57
N PHE A 385 3.20 -24.71 -8.59
CA PHE A 385 3.31 -25.32 -9.93
C PHE A 385 4.26 -26.51 -9.95
N SER A 386 5.42 -26.41 -9.28
CA SER A 386 6.37 -27.52 -9.21
C SER A 386 5.75 -28.76 -8.55
N GLU A 387 5.03 -28.56 -7.44
CA GLU A 387 4.31 -29.63 -6.76
C GLU A 387 3.25 -30.27 -7.66
N TRP A 388 2.47 -29.44 -8.38
CA TRP A 388 1.45 -29.94 -9.30
C TRP A 388 2.00 -30.72 -10.49
N PHE A 389 3.15 -30.30 -11.08
CA PHE A 389 3.72 -30.96 -12.26
C PHE A 389 4.69 -32.11 -11.93
N THR A 390 5.40 -32.01 -10.81
CA THR A 390 6.50 -32.95 -10.49
C THR A 390 6.26 -33.77 -9.21
N GLY A 391 5.20 -33.46 -8.46
CA GLY A 391 4.95 -34.02 -7.14
C GLY A 391 5.91 -33.48 -6.04
N ASN A 392 6.87 -32.65 -6.40
CA ASN A 392 7.86 -32.07 -5.48
C ASN A 392 7.67 -30.57 -5.34
N ARG A 393 7.63 -30.09 -4.08
CA ARG A 393 7.52 -28.68 -3.78
C ARG A 393 8.90 -28.03 -3.78
N ILE A 394 9.23 -27.27 -4.85
CA ILE A 394 10.51 -26.60 -5.01
C ILE A 394 10.34 -25.12 -4.68
N SER A 395 10.97 -24.65 -3.61
CA SER A 395 10.95 -23.24 -3.21
C SER A 395 11.98 -22.42 -3.98
N VAL A 396 11.60 -21.21 -4.36
CA VAL A 396 12.48 -20.22 -4.99
C VAL A 396 12.85 -19.16 -3.95
N GLY A 397 14.14 -19.03 -3.69
CA GLY A 397 14.64 -18.13 -2.63
C GLY A 397 15.06 -16.74 -3.12
N THR A 398 15.52 -15.93 -2.17
CA THR A 398 16.04 -14.57 -2.35
C THR A 398 17.01 -14.39 -3.53
N PRO A 399 17.95 -15.32 -3.83
CA PRO A 399 18.87 -15.17 -4.96
C PRO A 399 18.18 -15.04 -6.32
N PHE A 400 17.09 -15.79 -6.56
CA PHE A 400 16.33 -15.67 -7.79
C PHE A 400 15.69 -14.28 -7.93
N PHE A 401 14.98 -13.84 -6.89
CA PHE A 401 14.29 -12.56 -6.91
C PHE A 401 15.26 -11.39 -7.07
N ASN A 402 16.39 -11.42 -6.38
CA ASN A 402 17.43 -10.40 -6.50
C ASN A 402 18.05 -10.40 -7.91
N LYS A 403 18.38 -11.56 -8.46
CA LYS A 403 18.98 -11.68 -9.80
C LYS A 403 18.11 -11.06 -10.89
N VAL A 404 16.80 -11.15 -10.76
CA VAL A 404 15.84 -10.61 -11.72
C VAL A 404 15.48 -9.16 -11.42
N ASN A 405 15.17 -8.83 -10.16
CA ASN A 405 14.59 -7.53 -9.84
C ASN A 405 15.63 -6.42 -9.63
N ILE A 406 16.89 -6.72 -9.30
CA ILE A 406 17.95 -5.70 -9.20
C ILE A 406 18.17 -5.01 -10.56
N PRO A 407 18.44 -5.74 -11.67
CA PRO A 407 18.58 -5.10 -12.98
C PRO A 407 17.33 -4.33 -13.43
N LEU A 408 16.14 -4.90 -13.20
CA LEU A 408 14.88 -4.23 -13.54
C LEU A 408 14.67 -2.96 -12.71
N GLY A 409 15.00 -2.97 -11.42
CA GLY A 409 14.94 -1.81 -10.54
C GLY A 409 15.90 -0.70 -10.97
N LEU A 410 17.12 -1.04 -11.36
CA LEU A 410 18.09 -0.10 -11.91
C LEU A 410 17.61 0.53 -13.23
N LEU A 411 16.99 -0.29 -14.11
CA LEU A 411 16.39 0.22 -15.33
C LEU A 411 15.22 1.17 -15.06
N LEU A 412 14.35 0.86 -14.08
CA LEU A 412 13.28 1.75 -13.62
C LEU A 412 13.85 3.07 -13.09
N LEU A 413 14.90 3.00 -12.29
CA LEU A 413 15.57 4.18 -11.75
C LEU A 413 16.16 5.06 -12.88
N PHE A 414 16.79 4.45 -13.88
CA PHE A 414 17.25 5.15 -15.08
C PHE A 414 16.10 5.84 -15.83
N LEU A 415 15.01 5.12 -16.10
CA LEU A 415 13.83 5.68 -16.77
C LEU A 415 13.18 6.81 -15.97
N THR A 416 13.22 6.74 -14.64
CA THR A 416 12.73 7.80 -13.73
C THR A 416 13.49 9.11 -13.93
N GLY A 417 14.79 9.05 -14.18
CA GLY A 417 15.60 10.23 -14.46
C GLY A 417 15.48 10.74 -15.91
N VAL A 418 15.31 9.82 -16.87
CA VAL A 418 15.20 10.15 -18.30
C VAL A 418 13.85 10.76 -18.64
N GLY A 419 12.76 10.21 -18.13
CA GLY A 419 11.39 10.61 -18.48
C GLY A 419 11.10 12.11 -18.37
N PRO A 420 11.45 12.81 -17.28
CA PRO A 420 11.25 14.26 -17.15
C PRO A 420 12.01 15.09 -18.17
N LEU A 421 13.16 14.62 -18.65
CA LEU A 421 14.04 15.34 -19.58
C LEU A 421 13.56 15.28 -21.03
N LEU A 422 12.70 14.31 -21.36
CA LEU A 422 12.15 14.13 -22.69
C LEU A 422 10.95 15.05 -22.95
N ALA A 423 10.82 15.51 -24.20
CA ALA A 423 9.64 16.22 -24.66
C ALA A 423 8.51 15.26 -25.06
N TRP A 424 7.28 15.78 -25.10
CA TRP A 424 6.16 15.08 -25.71
C TRP A 424 6.36 14.98 -27.23
N ARG A 425 5.93 13.88 -27.84
CA ARG A 425 6.05 13.51 -29.26
C ARG A 425 7.49 13.19 -29.70
N LYS A 426 8.37 14.18 -29.76
CA LYS A 426 9.75 14.03 -30.24
C LYS A 426 10.68 14.98 -29.49
N THR A 427 11.83 14.51 -29.08
CA THR A 427 12.88 15.30 -28.42
C THR A 427 13.98 15.62 -29.41
N SER A 428 14.36 16.93 -29.56
CA SER A 428 15.49 17.31 -30.39
C SER A 428 16.82 16.96 -29.75
N VAL A 429 17.85 16.75 -30.56
CA VAL A 429 19.21 16.43 -30.11
C VAL A 429 19.80 17.56 -29.24
N GLU A 430 19.54 18.81 -29.58
CA GLU A 430 19.99 19.99 -28.82
C GLU A 430 19.35 20.03 -27.43
N SER A 431 18.05 19.72 -27.35
CA SER A 431 17.33 19.62 -26.07
C SER A 431 17.90 18.47 -25.22
N LEU A 432 18.19 17.31 -25.83
CA LEU A 432 18.84 16.20 -25.16
C LEU A 432 20.20 16.64 -24.57
N LYS A 433 21.12 17.14 -25.38
CA LYS A 433 22.45 17.58 -24.94
C LYS A 433 22.36 18.58 -23.78
N ARG A 434 21.49 19.59 -23.90
CA ARG A 434 21.33 20.63 -22.88
C ARG A 434 20.76 20.10 -21.56
N ASN A 435 19.76 19.21 -21.61
CA ASN A 435 19.07 18.73 -20.43
C ASN A 435 19.82 17.62 -19.71
N PHE A 436 20.54 16.75 -20.45
CA PHE A 436 21.28 15.62 -19.88
C PHE A 436 22.66 15.99 -19.34
N ARG A 437 23.28 17.12 -19.76
CA ARG A 437 24.64 17.49 -19.39
C ARG A 437 24.86 17.51 -17.87
N GLY A 438 24.02 18.17 -17.12
CA GLY A 438 24.15 18.26 -15.65
C GLY A 438 23.98 16.92 -14.96
N PRO A 439 22.87 16.20 -15.19
CA PRO A 439 22.66 14.86 -14.64
C PRO A 439 23.78 13.87 -14.96
N VAL A 440 24.28 13.84 -16.21
CA VAL A 440 25.40 12.96 -16.59
C VAL A 440 26.70 13.32 -15.85
N ILE A 441 27.00 14.62 -15.69
CA ILE A 441 28.16 15.03 -14.88
C ILE A 441 28.01 14.51 -13.45
N ALA A 442 26.84 14.69 -12.81
CA ALA A 442 26.61 14.19 -11.47
C ALA A 442 26.79 12.67 -11.38
N THR A 443 26.30 11.93 -12.38
CA THR A 443 26.49 10.46 -12.49
C THR A 443 27.95 10.07 -12.51
N VAL A 444 28.74 10.69 -13.40
CA VAL A 444 30.17 10.37 -13.55
C VAL A 444 30.96 10.72 -12.27
N VAL A 445 30.69 11.91 -11.70
CA VAL A 445 31.34 12.33 -10.44
C VAL A 445 31.03 11.35 -9.31
N THR A 446 29.78 10.92 -9.19
CA THR A 446 29.40 9.93 -8.17
C THR A 446 30.07 8.58 -8.41
N GLY A 447 30.15 8.11 -9.66
CA GLY A 447 30.83 6.86 -10.00
C GLY A 447 32.31 6.91 -9.62
N VAL A 448 33.03 7.97 -10.04
CA VAL A 448 34.43 8.16 -9.69
C VAL A 448 34.63 8.25 -8.18
N ALA A 449 33.81 9.03 -7.47
CA ALA A 449 33.87 9.15 -6.01
C ALA A 449 33.63 7.79 -5.33
N SER A 450 32.64 7.01 -5.76
CA SER A 450 32.37 5.69 -5.19
C SER A 450 33.57 4.74 -5.32
N VAL A 451 34.20 4.71 -6.50
CA VAL A 451 35.39 3.87 -6.73
C VAL A 451 36.58 4.35 -5.92
N VAL A 452 36.84 5.67 -5.83
CA VAL A 452 37.93 6.26 -5.02
C VAL A 452 37.72 5.97 -3.54
N LEU A 453 36.46 5.94 -3.07
CA LEU A 453 36.10 5.57 -1.69
C LEU A 453 36.17 4.06 -1.43
N GLY A 454 36.62 3.26 -2.40
CA GLY A 454 36.84 1.83 -2.25
C GLY A 454 35.61 0.94 -2.48
N MET A 455 34.51 1.49 -2.99
CA MET A 455 33.33 0.71 -3.34
C MET A 455 33.62 -0.11 -4.62
N ARG A 456 33.42 -1.43 -4.57
CA ARG A 456 33.70 -2.34 -5.69
C ARG A 456 32.49 -3.16 -6.15
N GLU A 457 31.41 -3.13 -5.36
CA GLU A 457 30.17 -3.83 -5.69
C GLU A 457 29.46 -3.16 -6.86
N PHE A 458 29.48 -3.83 -8.03
CA PHE A 458 29.04 -3.29 -9.32
C PHE A 458 27.62 -2.71 -9.25
N TYR A 459 26.64 -3.48 -8.75
CA TYR A 459 25.24 -3.04 -8.69
C TYR A 459 25.03 -1.86 -7.75
N SER A 460 25.75 -1.79 -6.63
CA SER A 460 25.67 -0.68 -5.69
C SER A 460 26.24 0.61 -6.26
N VAL A 461 27.38 0.52 -6.96
CA VAL A 461 27.99 1.69 -7.64
C VAL A 461 27.06 2.21 -8.74
N VAL A 462 26.53 1.34 -9.58
CA VAL A 462 25.57 1.71 -10.64
C VAL A 462 24.29 2.32 -10.03
N CYS A 463 23.81 1.76 -8.93
CA CYS A 463 22.65 2.29 -8.21
C CYS A 463 22.90 3.73 -7.73
N LEU A 464 24.02 4.01 -7.07
CA LEU A 464 24.37 5.34 -6.59
C LEU A 464 24.57 6.34 -7.74
N MET A 465 25.17 5.91 -8.85
CA MET A 465 25.30 6.72 -10.06
C MET A 465 23.93 7.12 -10.61
N LEU A 466 22.99 6.18 -10.70
CA LEU A 466 21.63 6.43 -11.16
C LEU A 466 20.82 7.28 -10.16
N CYS A 467 21.01 7.08 -8.86
CA CYS A 467 20.45 7.94 -7.82
C CYS A 467 20.89 9.40 -8.00
N ALA A 468 22.19 9.64 -8.24
CA ALA A 468 22.71 10.97 -8.53
C ALA A 468 22.13 11.57 -9.83
N PHE A 469 21.95 10.73 -10.87
CA PHE A 469 21.30 11.14 -12.12
C PHE A 469 19.87 11.63 -11.88
N VAL A 470 19.05 10.86 -11.16
CA VAL A 470 17.65 11.20 -10.88
C VAL A 470 17.57 12.42 -9.98
N ALA A 471 18.36 12.47 -8.90
CA ALA A 471 18.40 13.59 -7.98
C ALA A 471 18.78 14.90 -8.68
N ALA A 472 19.82 14.88 -9.52
CA ALA A 472 20.21 16.03 -10.33
C ALA A 472 19.11 16.47 -11.31
N THR A 473 18.45 15.52 -11.98
CA THR A 473 17.32 15.81 -12.89
C THR A 473 16.20 16.53 -12.15
N ILE A 474 15.76 16.00 -11.00
CA ILE A 474 14.67 16.57 -10.19
C ILE A 474 15.06 17.97 -9.68
N THR A 475 16.25 18.09 -9.12
CA THR A 475 16.78 19.37 -8.57
C THR A 475 16.84 20.45 -9.65
N LEU A 476 17.30 20.12 -10.87
CA LEU A 476 17.34 21.05 -11.99
C LEU A 476 15.94 21.49 -12.44
N GLU A 477 14.95 20.60 -12.42
CA GLU A 477 13.56 20.92 -12.76
C GLU A 477 12.94 21.90 -11.73
N PHE A 478 13.18 21.66 -10.43
CA PHE A 478 12.77 22.59 -9.37
C PHE A 478 13.50 23.94 -9.49
N TYR A 479 14.82 23.90 -9.68
CA TYR A 479 15.64 25.12 -9.80
C TYR A 479 15.17 26.01 -10.96
N ARG A 480 15.00 25.43 -12.15
CA ARG A 480 14.56 26.18 -13.35
C ARG A 480 13.17 26.76 -13.15
N GLY A 481 12.23 25.98 -12.60
CA GLY A 481 10.88 26.44 -12.34
C GLY A 481 10.81 27.54 -11.28
N ALA A 482 11.49 27.36 -10.15
CA ALA A 482 11.54 28.34 -9.07
C ALA A 482 12.23 29.64 -9.49
N LYS A 483 13.31 29.56 -10.29
CA LYS A 483 14.02 30.76 -10.83
C LYS A 483 13.08 31.64 -11.67
N VAL A 484 12.22 31.03 -12.48
CA VAL A 484 11.23 31.78 -13.31
C VAL A 484 10.21 32.49 -12.42
N ILE A 485 9.70 31.83 -11.40
CA ILE A 485 8.74 32.41 -10.45
C ILE A 485 9.39 33.53 -9.65
N ARG A 486 10.59 33.27 -9.11
CA ARG A 486 11.37 34.29 -8.37
C ARG A 486 11.60 35.56 -9.16
N ALA A 487 11.99 35.44 -10.45
CA ALA A 487 12.23 36.57 -11.31
C ALA A 487 10.97 37.45 -11.55
N ARG A 488 9.76 36.82 -11.41
CA ARG A 488 8.49 37.53 -11.60
C ARG A 488 7.90 38.07 -10.29
N SER A 489 8.13 37.41 -9.18
CA SER A 489 7.50 37.75 -7.89
C SER A 489 8.40 38.48 -6.90
N GLY A 490 9.73 38.47 -7.12
CA GLY A 490 10.70 39.01 -6.15
C GLY A 490 10.83 38.17 -4.86
N ALA A 491 10.07 37.08 -4.73
CA ALA A 491 10.06 36.24 -3.52
C ALA A 491 11.36 35.46 -3.33
N SER A 492 11.59 34.92 -2.12
CA SER A 492 12.74 34.06 -1.86
C SER A 492 12.68 32.79 -2.74
N PHE A 493 13.84 32.13 -2.93
CA PHE A 493 13.91 30.91 -3.73
C PHE A 493 13.00 29.80 -3.18
N PHE A 494 13.00 29.62 -1.86
CA PHE A 494 12.16 28.61 -1.19
C PHE A 494 10.65 28.90 -1.38
N ALA A 495 10.23 30.14 -1.14
CA ALA A 495 8.84 30.55 -1.37
C ALA A 495 8.43 30.35 -2.83
N SER A 496 9.33 30.62 -3.79
CA SER A 496 9.09 30.38 -5.23
C SER A 496 8.99 28.89 -5.56
N ALA A 497 9.75 28.01 -4.89
CA ALA A 497 9.65 26.56 -5.07
C ALA A 497 8.33 26.01 -4.50
N VAL A 498 7.88 26.52 -3.35
CA VAL A 498 6.56 26.19 -2.78
C VAL A 498 5.44 26.67 -3.71
N ASP A 499 5.48 27.90 -4.18
CA ASP A 499 4.47 28.44 -5.13
C ASP A 499 4.46 27.64 -6.44
N LEU A 500 5.63 27.26 -6.96
CA LEU A 500 5.77 26.36 -8.11
C LEU A 500 5.05 25.03 -7.90
N THR A 501 5.25 24.43 -6.73
CA THR A 501 4.62 23.15 -6.35
C THR A 501 3.11 23.30 -6.26
N MET A 502 2.61 24.33 -5.61
CA MET A 502 1.18 24.58 -5.44
C MET A 502 0.46 24.95 -6.75
N ARG A 503 1.17 25.43 -7.76
CA ARG A 503 0.62 25.66 -9.11
C ARG A 503 0.45 24.38 -9.91
N ASN A 504 1.24 23.34 -9.62
CA ASN A 504 1.15 22.03 -10.30
C ASN A 504 1.52 20.90 -9.34
N THR A 505 0.65 20.69 -8.36
CA THR A 505 0.83 19.71 -7.26
C THR A 505 1.07 18.30 -7.77
N ARG A 506 0.41 17.89 -8.86
CA ARG A 506 0.57 16.58 -9.47
C ARG A 506 2.01 16.33 -9.98
N ARG A 507 2.58 17.32 -10.71
CA ARG A 507 3.93 17.18 -11.29
C ARG A 507 5.00 17.22 -10.21
N TYR A 508 4.95 18.23 -9.34
CA TYR A 508 5.98 18.44 -8.34
C TYR A 508 5.82 17.50 -7.15
N GLY A 509 4.61 17.09 -6.78
CA GLY A 509 4.37 15.99 -5.85
C GLY A 509 4.96 14.68 -6.36
N GLY A 510 4.79 14.36 -7.66
CA GLY A 510 5.45 13.22 -8.30
C GLY A 510 6.99 13.29 -8.25
N TYR A 511 7.59 14.48 -8.42
CA TYR A 511 9.03 14.65 -8.26
C TYR A 511 9.49 14.45 -6.81
N ILE A 512 8.69 14.86 -5.82
CA ILE A 512 8.96 14.59 -4.41
C ILE A 512 8.91 13.07 -4.14
N VAL A 513 7.89 12.37 -4.69
CA VAL A 513 7.82 10.90 -4.63
C VAL A 513 9.07 10.25 -5.20
N HIS A 514 9.52 10.68 -6.38
CA HIS A 514 10.72 10.13 -7.02
C HIS A 514 12.00 10.44 -6.21
N MET A 515 12.08 11.59 -5.53
CA MET A 515 13.19 11.87 -4.61
C MET A 515 13.18 10.93 -3.41
N GLY A 516 12.00 10.61 -2.87
CA GLY A 516 11.85 9.57 -1.84
C GLY A 516 12.32 8.19 -2.33
N MET A 517 11.97 7.82 -3.58
CA MET A 517 12.47 6.58 -4.19
C MET A 517 14.01 6.57 -4.33
N VAL A 518 14.63 7.70 -4.70
CA VAL A 518 16.10 7.84 -4.73
C VAL A 518 16.70 7.48 -3.37
N LEU A 519 16.13 8.00 -2.28
CA LEU A 519 16.63 7.67 -0.93
C LEU A 519 16.43 6.18 -0.60
N ILE A 520 15.30 5.59 -0.96
CA ILE A 520 15.08 4.15 -0.78
C ILE A 520 16.16 3.36 -1.53
N PHE A 521 16.45 3.69 -2.80
CA PHE A 521 17.48 3.00 -3.57
C PHE A 521 18.89 3.19 -3.01
N ILE A 522 19.21 4.36 -2.42
CA ILE A 522 20.47 4.58 -1.68
C ILE A 522 20.54 3.61 -0.49
N GLY A 523 19.47 3.47 0.28
CA GLY A 523 19.42 2.53 1.40
C GLY A 523 19.53 1.06 0.95
N LEU A 524 18.86 0.69 -0.16
CA LEU A 524 18.98 -0.66 -0.76
C LEU A 524 20.43 -0.95 -1.22
N ALA A 525 21.11 0.04 -1.81
CA ALA A 525 22.50 -0.10 -2.20
C ALA A 525 23.44 -0.32 -0.99
N GLY A 526 23.05 0.18 0.19
CA GLY A 526 23.76 -0.04 1.46
C GLY A 526 23.83 -1.51 1.87
N ALA A 527 22.82 -2.31 1.51
CA ALA A 527 22.75 -3.72 1.89
C ALA A 527 23.94 -4.58 1.40
N ALA A 528 24.61 -4.18 0.33
CA ALA A 528 25.83 -4.84 -0.17
C ALA A 528 27.03 -4.71 0.80
N PHE A 529 26.95 -3.82 1.78
CA PHE A 529 27.99 -3.55 2.75
C PHE A 529 27.61 -3.99 4.16
N ASN A 530 26.52 -4.74 4.32
CA ASN A 530 26.11 -5.32 5.58
C ASN A 530 27.21 -6.26 6.11
N ARG A 531 27.37 -6.24 7.43
CA ARG A 531 28.23 -7.18 8.15
C ARG A 531 27.39 -7.82 9.23
N ASP A 532 27.62 -9.10 9.47
CA ASP A 532 27.00 -9.82 10.57
C ASP A 532 27.99 -10.73 11.24
N ILE A 533 27.75 -11.00 12.52
CA ILE A 533 28.52 -11.92 13.32
C ILE A 533 27.62 -12.52 14.39
N GLN A 534 27.67 -13.86 14.50
CA GLN A 534 27.01 -14.61 15.54
C GLN A 534 28.05 -15.27 16.43
N LYS A 535 27.84 -15.18 17.75
CA LYS A 535 28.77 -15.76 18.72
C LYS A 535 28.06 -16.17 20.00
N GLU A 536 28.47 -17.32 20.54
CA GLU A 536 28.16 -17.71 21.92
C GLU A 536 29.04 -16.88 22.88
N MET A 537 28.43 -16.27 23.88
CA MET A 537 29.14 -15.36 24.77
C MET A 537 28.95 -15.76 26.24
N ARG A 538 30.02 -15.69 27.01
CA ARG A 538 29.98 -15.73 28.47
C ARG A 538 29.89 -14.32 29.02
N THR A 539 29.29 -14.14 30.19
CA THR A 539 29.32 -12.85 30.88
C THR A 539 30.79 -12.42 31.07
N GLY A 540 31.08 -11.16 30.74
CA GLY A 540 32.42 -10.60 30.70
C GLY A 540 33.20 -10.80 29.40
N SER A 541 32.68 -11.56 28.43
CA SER A 541 33.29 -11.71 27.10
C SER A 541 32.86 -10.61 26.15
N SER A 542 33.68 -10.36 25.13
CA SER A 542 33.42 -9.31 24.13
C SER A 542 33.33 -9.86 22.70
N LEU A 543 32.64 -9.11 21.84
CA LEU A 543 32.43 -9.34 20.41
C LEU A 543 32.69 -8.04 19.66
N GLN A 544 33.54 -8.08 18.63
CA GLN A 544 33.81 -6.90 17.81
C GLN A 544 33.09 -6.96 16.47
N ILE A 545 32.38 -5.88 16.11
CA ILE A 545 31.75 -5.70 14.81
C ILE A 545 32.01 -4.28 14.29
N GLY A 546 32.76 -4.16 13.20
CA GLY A 546 33.18 -2.87 12.66
C GLY A 546 33.92 -2.02 13.71
N PRO A 547 33.49 -0.77 13.97
CA PRO A 547 34.14 0.11 14.97
C PRO A 547 33.60 -0.12 16.39
N TYR A 548 32.69 -1.07 16.61
CA TYR A 548 32.02 -1.31 17.88
C TYR A 548 32.51 -2.61 18.52
N THR A 549 32.70 -2.57 19.84
CA THR A 549 32.95 -3.73 20.69
C THR A 549 31.74 -3.90 21.62
N LEU A 550 31.15 -5.08 21.63
CA LEU A 550 29.99 -5.45 22.43
C LEU A 550 30.49 -6.29 23.61
N LEU A 551 30.34 -5.83 24.84
CA LEU A 551 30.69 -6.56 26.05
C LEU A 551 29.41 -7.03 26.74
N LEU A 552 29.26 -8.32 26.94
CA LEU A 552 28.12 -8.90 27.68
C LEU A 552 28.37 -8.71 29.19
N GLN A 553 27.61 -7.83 29.83
CA GLN A 553 27.73 -7.58 31.26
C GLN A 553 26.88 -8.56 32.09
N GLY A 554 25.73 -8.99 31.58
CA GLY A 554 24.84 -9.89 32.30
C GLY A 554 23.44 -9.91 31.75
N PHE A 555 22.51 -10.37 32.58
CA PHE A 555 21.09 -10.46 32.27
C PHE A 555 20.27 -9.77 33.36
N ASP A 556 19.11 -9.24 32.97
CA ASP A 556 18.08 -8.72 33.85
C ASP A 556 16.74 -9.36 33.46
N SER A 557 15.98 -9.81 34.43
CA SER A 557 14.66 -10.38 34.22
C SER A 557 13.61 -9.50 34.87
N LYS A 558 12.64 -9.06 34.07
CA LYS A 558 11.58 -8.15 34.53
C LYS A 558 10.20 -8.74 34.23
N PRO A 559 9.39 -9.06 35.25
CA PRO A 559 8.00 -9.42 35.05
C PRO A 559 7.18 -8.19 34.66
N GLU A 560 6.46 -8.28 33.56
CA GLU A 560 5.45 -7.33 33.13
C GLU A 560 4.07 -8.01 33.20
N LYS A 561 2.96 -7.24 33.08
CA LYS A 561 1.61 -7.80 33.22
C LYS A 561 1.33 -8.95 32.26
N ASN A 562 1.73 -8.82 31.00
CA ASN A 562 1.37 -9.73 29.92
C ASN A 562 2.51 -10.67 29.49
N TYR A 563 3.75 -10.39 29.93
CA TYR A 563 4.95 -11.19 29.60
C TYR A 563 6.04 -11.04 30.64
N THR A 564 6.98 -11.97 30.65
CA THR A 564 8.26 -11.82 31.35
C THR A 564 9.34 -11.47 30.35
N SER A 565 10.06 -10.37 30.59
CA SER A 565 11.18 -9.93 29.74
C SER A 565 12.49 -10.45 30.32
N GLU A 566 13.26 -11.20 29.53
CA GLU A 566 14.66 -11.54 29.79
C GLU A 566 15.52 -10.62 28.91
N ARG A 567 16.22 -9.67 29.50
CA ARG A 567 17.05 -8.67 28.81
C ARG A 567 18.52 -9.00 29.00
N MET A 568 19.23 -9.01 27.88
CA MET A 568 20.69 -9.07 27.87
C MET A 568 21.25 -7.66 28.00
N ILE A 569 22.18 -7.45 28.92
CA ILE A 569 22.84 -6.15 29.16
C ILE A 569 24.14 -6.13 28.38
N VAL A 570 24.18 -5.36 27.31
CA VAL A 570 25.31 -5.27 26.40
C VAL A 570 25.89 -3.86 26.45
N GLU A 571 27.12 -3.72 26.97
CA GLU A 571 27.86 -2.48 26.88
C GLU A 571 28.53 -2.37 25.52
N VAL A 572 28.29 -1.25 24.86
CA VAL A 572 28.88 -0.94 23.54
C VAL A 572 30.01 0.07 23.77
N THR A 573 31.21 -0.27 23.29
CA THR A 573 32.32 0.67 23.22
C THR A 573 32.66 0.99 21.78
N ARG A 574 33.17 2.17 21.52
CA ARG A 574 33.67 2.59 20.21
C ARG A 574 35.14 3.00 20.34
N GLY A 575 36.02 2.16 19.79
CA GLY A 575 37.40 2.17 20.22
C GLY A 575 37.44 1.81 21.71
N ASP A 576 38.31 2.47 22.50
CA ASP A 576 38.46 2.18 23.95
C ASP A 576 37.55 3.03 24.86
N LYS A 577 36.52 3.69 24.30
CA LYS A 577 35.62 4.56 25.07
C LYS A 577 34.24 3.94 25.20
N PRO A 578 33.66 3.91 26.42
CA PRO A 578 32.23 3.54 26.58
C PRO A 578 31.35 4.44 25.74
N PHE A 579 30.40 3.84 25.05
CA PHE A 579 29.56 4.55 24.10
C PHE A 579 28.09 4.55 24.50
N MET A 580 27.52 3.37 24.77
CA MET A 580 26.13 3.20 25.18
C MET A 580 25.85 1.80 25.72
N MET A 581 24.66 1.62 26.31
CA MET A 581 24.13 0.32 26.68
C MET A 581 23.03 -0.09 25.70
N LEU A 582 23.01 -1.36 25.27
CA LEU A 582 21.95 -1.96 24.50
C LEU A 582 21.29 -3.10 25.31
N TYR A 583 19.98 -3.27 25.12
CA TYR A 583 19.17 -4.23 25.86
C TYR A 583 18.34 -5.09 24.90
N PRO A 584 18.95 -5.96 24.08
CA PRO A 584 18.17 -6.93 23.33
C PRO A 584 17.47 -7.88 24.31
N GLU A 585 16.17 -8.15 24.07
CA GLU A 585 15.37 -8.90 25.01
C GLU A 585 14.61 -10.05 24.34
N ARG A 586 14.31 -11.06 25.15
CA ARG A 586 13.40 -12.15 24.83
C ARG A 586 12.20 -12.08 25.76
N ARG A 587 11.00 -12.00 25.20
CA ARG A 587 9.75 -11.97 25.95
C ARG A 587 9.11 -13.33 25.96
N GLN A 588 8.72 -13.81 27.14
CA GLN A 588 7.97 -15.02 27.33
C GLN A 588 6.52 -14.65 27.66
N PHE A 589 5.58 -15.16 26.89
CA PHE A 589 4.16 -14.87 27.05
C PHE A 589 3.45 -16.08 27.70
N PRO A 590 3.08 -16.03 29.00
CA PRO A 590 2.47 -17.16 29.68
C PRO A 590 1.13 -17.59 29.10
N ALA A 591 0.32 -16.64 28.60
CA ALA A 591 -1.03 -16.90 28.10
C ALA A 591 -1.06 -17.86 26.90
N ASN A 592 -0.07 -17.82 26.01
CA ASN A 592 0.01 -18.68 24.82
C ASN A 592 1.27 -19.56 24.77
N GLN A 593 2.11 -19.53 25.80
CA GLN A 593 3.37 -20.27 25.91
C GLN A 593 4.34 -20.01 24.75
N GLN A 594 4.30 -18.83 24.18
CA GLN A 594 5.15 -18.41 23.08
C GLN A 594 6.22 -17.42 23.55
N SER A 595 7.29 -17.32 22.78
CA SER A 595 8.33 -16.32 23.00
C SER A 595 8.44 -15.39 21.80
N GLY A 596 8.76 -14.12 22.07
CA GLY A 596 9.07 -13.11 21.06
C GLY A 596 10.46 -12.52 21.28
N THR A 597 11.19 -12.25 20.22
CA THR A 597 12.48 -11.56 20.26
C THR A 597 12.28 -10.07 20.03
N MET A 598 12.92 -9.23 20.84
CA MET A 598 12.95 -7.78 20.66
C MET A 598 14.40 -7.35 20.47
N VAL A 599 14.67 -6.76 19.33
CA VAL A 599 16.01 -6.35 18.95
C VAL A 599 16.38 -5.02 19.60
N ALA A 600 17.68 -4.80 19.86
CA ALA A 600 18.20 -3.51 20.26
C ALA A 600 18.92 -2.86 19.07
N ILE A 601 18.45 -1.68 18.65
CA ILE A 601 18.99 -0.98 17.48
C ILE A 601 19.53 0.38 17.90
N TYR A 602 20.82 0.61 17.63
CA TYR A 602 21.39 1.95 17.64
C TYR A 602 21.49 2.47 16.21
N SER A 603 20.70 3.48 15.89
CA SER A 603 20.51 3.97 14.53
C SER A 603 21.11 5.34 14.30
N THR A 604 21.97 5.46 13.29
CA THR A 604 22.57 6.72 12.82
C THR A 604 22.20 6.95 11.34
N LEU A 605 22.59 8.10 10.78
CA LEU A 605 22.44 8.34 9.34
C LEU A 605 23.37 7.47 8.50
N LYS A 606 24.48 7.02 9.08
CA LYS A 606 25.51 6.24 8.38
C LYS A 606 25.20 4.75 8.41
N GLU A 607 24.85 4.23 9.59
CA GLU A 607 24.70 2.80 9.83
C GLU A 607 23.81 2.52 11.06
N ASP A 608 23.19 1.36 11.08
CA ASP A 608 22.52 0.82 12.25
C ASP A 608 23.36 -0.32 12.85
N LEU A 609 23.66 -0.22 14.15
CA LEU A 609 24.12 -1.34 14.94
C LEU A 609 22.90 -2.05 15.51
N TYR A 610 22.67 -3.27 15.07
CA TYR A 610 21.49 -4.07 15.34
C TYR A 610 21.91 -5.32 16.10
N VAL A 611 21.41 -5.51 17.32
CA VAL A 611 21.84 -6.58 18.23
C VAL A 611 20.64 -7.40 18.66
N VAL A 612 20.78 -8.73 18.56
CA VAL A 612 19.75 -9.72 18.88
C VAL A 612 20.25 -10.66 19.96
N TYR A 613 19.39 -10.95 20.92
CA TYR A 613 19.52 -12.08 21.79
C TYR A 613 18.79 -13.28 21.16
N ALA A 614 19.55 -14.19 20.53
CA ALA A 614 19.01 -15.33 19.80
C ALA A 614 18.60 -16.51 20.72
N GLY A 615 18.72 -16.36 22.02
CA GLY A 615 18.46 -17.41 23.00
C GLY A 615 19.74 -18.10 23.45
N GLN A 616 19.62 -19.32 23.99
CA GLN A 616 20.75 -20.13 24.46
C GLN A 616 21.09 -21.21 23.44
N SER A 617 22.37 -21.49 23.26
CA SER A 617 22.85 -22.61 22.44
C SER A 617 22.37 -23.94 23.03
N PRO A 618 21.79 -24.85 22.25
CA PRO A 618 21.36 -26.16 22.74
C PRO A 618 22.50 -27.02 23.31
N GLU A 619 23.71 -26.84 22.75
CA GLU A 619 24.88 -27.65 23.11
C GLU A 619 25.60 -27.13 24.37
N THR A 620 25.84 -25.81 24.43
CA THR A 620 26.67 -25.20 25.47
C THR A 620 25.88 -24.49 26.56
N GLN A 621 24.56 -24.28 26.33
CA GLN A 621 23.67 -23.47 27.17
C GLN A 621 24.16 -22.01 27.33
N LEU A 622 25.13 -21.60 26.52
CA LEU A 622 25.60 -20.23 26.51
C LEU A 622 24.65 -19.33 25.70
N PRO A 623 24.48 -18.06 26.11
CA PRO A 623 23.70 -17.09 25.36
C PRO A 623 24.35 -16.78 24.01
N VAL A 624 23.51 -16.70 22.96
CA VAL A 624 23.92 -16.40 21.61
C VAL A 624 23.55 -14.97 21.27
N ILE A 625 24.55 -14.16 20.95
CA ILE A 625 24.37 -12.82 20.36
C ILE A 625 24.51 -12.94 18.84
N HIS A 626 23.57 -12.33 18.11
CA HIS A 626 23.72 -12.06 16.69
C HIS A 626 23.75 -10.53 16.49
N ALA A 627 24.86 -10.01 16.00
CA ALA A 627 25.04 -8.58 15.75
C ALA A 627 25.16 -8.31 14.25
N TYR A 628 24.49 -7.25 13.81
CA TYR A 628 24.53 -6.78 12.43
C TYR A 628 24.96 -5.31 12.39
N LEU A 629 25.67 -4.94 11.34
CA LEU A 629 26.00 -3.56 11.01
C LEU A 629 25.43 -3.28 9.62
N ASN A 630 24.36 -2.48 9.57
CA ASN A 630 23.58 -2.23 8.37
C ASN A 630 23.76 -0.77 7.90
N PRO A 631 24.61 -0.50 6.90
CA PRO A 631 24.81 0.86 6.39
C PRO A 631 23.60 1.40 5.64
N LEU A 632 23.31 2.70 5.79
CA LEU A 632 22.35 3.49 5.04
C LEU A 632 20.87 3.06 5.16
N VAL A 633 20.55 2.10 6.01
CA VAL A 633 19.15 1.61 6.18
C VAL A 633 18.18 2.75 6.48
N LYS A 634 18.63 3.74 7.26
CA LYS A 634 17.81 4.92 7.60
C LYS A 634 17.33 5.71 6.37
N CYS A 635 18.05 5.62 5.25
CA CYS A 635 17.63 6.23 3.99
C CYS A 635 16.34 5.60 3.44
N ILE A 636 16.08 4.30 3.70
CA ILE A 636 14.84 3.62 3.32
C ILE A 636 13.66 4.28 4.05
N TRP A 637 13.79 4.47 5.36
CA TRP A 637 12.71 5.02 6.18
C TRP A 637 12.42 6.48 5.84
N PHE A 638 13.45 7.32 5.75
CA PHE A 638 13.28 8.70 5.29
C PHE A 638 12.73 8.79 3.88
N GLY A 639 13.21 7.95 2.97
CA GLY A 639 12.71 7.87 1.61
C GLY A 639 11.22 7.54 1.60
N GLY A 640 10.80 6.57 2.41
CA GLY A 640 9.40 6.19 2.57
C GLY A 640 8.50 7.34 3.03
N VAL A 641 8.94 8.07 4.06
CA VAL A 641 8.22 9.26 4.54
C VAL A 641 8.08 10.30 3.42
N ILE A 642 9.14 10.55 2.65
CA ILE A 642 9.11 11.51 1.53
C ILE A 642 8.17 11.03 0.40
N VAL A 643 8.10 9.72 0.12
CA VAL A 643 7.13 9.16 -0.85
C VAL A 643 5.70 9.44 -0.41
N VAL A 644 5.38 9.19 0.86
CA VAL A 644 4.05 9.46 1.42
C VAL A 644 3.73 10.96 1.36
N LEU A 645 4.64 11.84 1.79
CA LEU A 645 4.47 13.29 1.73
C LEU A 645 4.29 13.79 0.29
N GLY A 646 5.08 13.28 -0.65
CA GLY A 646 4.95 13.61 -2.07
C GLY A 646 3.59 13.20 -2.65
N THR A 647 3.07 12.05 -2.23
CA THR A 647 1.74 11.56 -2.60
C THR A 647 0.64 12.48 -2.04
N LEU A 648 0.75 12.90 -0.78
CA LEU A 648 -0.17 13.87 -0.18
C LEU A 648 -0.14 15.20 -0.92
N VAL A 649 1.04 15.71 -1.28
CA VAL A 649 1.17 16.92 -2.10
C VAL A 649 0.49 16.75 -3.46
N ALA A 650 0.65 15.59 -4.12
CA ALA A 650 0.05 15.31 -5.41
C ALA A 650 -1.49 15.21 -5.37
N LEU A 651 -2.08 14.92 -4.20
CA LEU A 651 -3.52 14.90 -3.94
C LEU A 651 -4.13 16.30 -3.76
N LEU A 652 -3.32 17.30 -3.40
CA LEU A 652 -3.79 18.67 -3.19
C LEU A 652 -4.30 19.28 -4.50
N PRO A 653 -5.33 20.14 -4.45
CA PRO A 653 -5.79 20.87 -5.62
C PRO A 653 -4.75 21.95 -6.05
N ASN A 654 -4.63 22.18 -7.35
CA ASN A 654 -3.81 23.27 -7.86
C ASN A 654 -4.37 24.64 -7.42
N ARG A 655 -3.52 25.56 -7.00
CA ARG A 655 -3.92 26.90 -6.55
C ARG A 655 -4.78 27.67 -7.58
N ARG A 656 -4.49 27.53 -8.87
CA ARG A 656 -5.30 28.14 -9.95
C ARG A 656 -6.72 27.58 -10.04
N ALA A 657 -6.92 26.28 -9.80
CA ALA A 657 -8.24 25.67 -9.81
C ALA A 657 -9.14 26.20 -8.68
N VAL A 658 -8.55 26.46 -7.51
CA VAL A 658 -9.29 27.03 -6.37
C VAL A 658 -9.76 28.46 -6.66
N LEU A 659 -8.91 29.29 -7.29
CA LEU A 659 -9.28 30.66 -7.65
C LEU A 659 -10.40 30.71 -8.71
N VAL A 660 -10.38 29.83 -9.70
CA VAL A 660 -11.45 29.76 -10.72
C VAL A 660 -12.78 29.34 -10.10
N PHE A 661 -12.78 28.43 -9.14
CA PHE A 661 -14.01 28.04 -8.42
C PHE A 661 -14.55 29.15 -7.51
N SER A 662 -13.69 29.98 -6.92
CA SER A 662 -14.14 31.11 -6.08
C SER A 662 -14.71 32.28 -6.93
N GLU A 663 -14.20 32.51 -8.14
CA GLU A 663 -14.74 33.54 -9.07
C GLU A 663 -16.10 33.13 -9.66
N VAL A 664 -16.33 31.84 -9.91
CA VAL A 664 -17.62 31.34 -10.44
C VAL A 664 -18.72 31.32 -9.37
N GLN A 665 -18.38 31.34 -8.08
CA GLN A 665 -19.33 31.36 -6.98
C GLN A 665 -19.71 32.76 -6.47
N GLN A 666 -19.11 33.85 -6.97
CA GLN A 666 -19.63 35.16 -6.66
C GLN A 666 -20.90 35.41 -7.48
N PRO A 667 -22.08 35.56 -6.87
CA PRO A 667 -23.25 35.99 -7.59
C PRO A 667 -22.98 37.42 -8.12
N THR A 668 -23.11 37.59 -9.39
CA THR A 668 -23.18 38.91 -10.01
C THR A 668 -24.28 39.70 -9.28
N SER A 669 -23.90 40.57 -8.36
CA SER A 669 -24.82 41.52 -7.76
C SER A 669 -25.48 42.31 -8.89
N ALA A 670 -26.77 42.15 -8.99
CA ALA A 670 -27.62 42.93 -9.90
C ALA A 670 -27.32 44.43 -9.69
N LYS A 671 -26.63 45.07 -10.62
CA LYS A 671 -26.66 46.51 -10.74
C LYS A 671 -28.05 46.88 -11.22
N THR A 672 -28.83 47.41 -10.31
CA THR A 672 -30.08 48.08 -10.50
C THR A 672 -29.88 49.19 -11.59
N LEU A 673 -30.41 48.96 -12.76
CA LEU A 673 -30.64 50.02 -13.76
C LEU A 673 -31.97 50.69 -13.38
N ALA A 674 -31.85 51.75 -12.60
CA ALA A 674 -32.89 52.77 -12.51
C ALA A 674 -32.46 53.91 -13.46
N GLY A 675 -33.24 54.23 -14.44
CA GLY A 675 -33.02 55.46 -15.21
C GLY A 675 -33.70 55.48 -16.55
N THR A 676 -34.92 56.06 -16.56
CA THR A 676 -35.56 56.87 -17.59
C THR A 676 -36.17 56.23 -18.83
N LEU A 677 -37.44 56.12 -18.75
CA LEU A 677 -38.40 56.17 -19.86
C LEU A 677 -38.29 57.49 -20.65
N THR A 678 -38.22 57.43 -21.96
CA THR A 678 -38.87 58.40 -22.88
C THR A 678 -39.25 57.66 -24.16
N PRO A 679 -40.42 58.02 -24.76
CA PRO A 679 -41.02 57.23 -25.83
C PRO A 679 -40.90 57.87 -27.21
N ALA A 680 -41.33 57.11 -28.25
CA ALA A 680 -41.71 57.47 -29.61
C ALA A 680 -40.54 57.58 -30.61
N THR A 681 -40.57 56.92 -31.76
CA THR A 681 -41.53 57.03 -32.87
C THR A 681 -41.07 56.06 -33.98
N SER A 682 -42.03 55.42 -34.55
CA SER A 682 -42.19 54.90 -35.92
C SER A 682 -41.11 55.19 -36.98
N LEU A 683 -40.81 54.18 -37.79
CA LEU A 683 -40.98 54.12 -39.25
C LEU A 683 -40.02 53.05 -39.87
N ARG A 684 -40.62 52.05 -40.43
CA ARG A 684 -40.58 51.61 -41.84
C ARG A 684 -39.25 51.27 -42.52
N GLU A 685 -39.30 50.04 -42.94
CA GLU A 685 -38.96 49.50 -44.29
C GLU A 685 -37.54 49.70 -44.83
N ARG A 686 -36.82 48.65 -45.16
CA ARG A 686 -36.69 47.98 -46.46
C ARG A 686 -35.47 47.13 -46.54
N ASN A 687 -35.74 45.94 -47.08
CA ASN A 687 -34.94 45.16 -48.04
C ASN A 687 -33.41 45.42 -48.15
N GLU A 688 -32.62 44.38 -47.91
CA GLU A 688 -32.06 43.41 -48.84
C GLU A 688 -31.41 42.27 -48.08
#